data_571709b65a216af3b79d8c31bda997e6
#
_entry.id   571709b65a216af3b79d8c31bda997e6
#
_cell.length_a   1.000
_cell.length_b   1.000
_cell.length_c   1.000
_cell.angle_alpha   90.00
_cell.angle_beta   90.00
_cell.angle_gamma   90.00
#
_symmetry.space_group_name_H-M   'P 1'
#
loop_
_entity.id
_entity.type
_entity.pdbx_description
1 polymer ?
#
loop_
_entity_poly.entity_id
_entity_poly.type
_entity_poly.pdbx_seq_one_letter_code
_entity_poly.pdbx_strand_id
1 'polypeptide(L)'
;MVIIQKSSFNKVILLLIFITTQFFSQEISGTVNDSQGNPLIGANVIIEGTNNGAAADLNGFFTIEFIPLDDFTISVSYIGFKTIKVTYSKNDPITNLQFTLIQGKLFGNEVIVLARKREETIKEVPISMVSIGKETIEDMGATSIEDLTAIVPNVFAYDDQTATGFNIRGITGGARNPGMATAEGVYLDGVIMGRPNFISSDIVDLQSVEFLRGPQGTLFGRNTVSGAINMITVKPSPVNSSAFLIEKGDFGYLKMKGSVNYRITDKIYGRFSGYSFDHDGYLTNTFDNSREKYKNNLGGRFAIRSVSTPKLTLDISYDFLQEDLKDISGHVSDWRISSRSSTFDGKPLDSIMIAIDSTVINDDGIYSYNLDSTGSTKRDLWGVTLNANYKLNENLNLISVFSYRSSLVVWSNDEDHTALDIMTGKWDNLGEQSTFEMRLVSDPNFQLSWLTGVFYYNLYERLIAPVYPKPLFFHIAAGIPMFLAEAQFAGATVEPEGKGNTVSVGAFVSADYTVSEKLTLTAGARYSLDRKHFKYRQDGIPSFGYVNVPSDSNGHLISGYFDSTKTWSAFTPSFNIKYSITPSINLFGTISKGYKSGGFNTDYVSSYESVATPFKPEYITNYELGIKGGNQSNTLFINGALFRMEYIDMQVSQFQDLFEGYSISNAGKATITGLELDFSLRLFNNSLTLIGGFGRNEAIFNEFHDGYFNGYWNEGEEYTDANGNGEYDDDEEFIDMDNDYSGEHISTFPKQSWSLMADFRMPINSKMMFVTQLRSDYIDEKLSQLSTDKDANLLRDDARTLVNGHFGIETESWGVFAWGENLMDTEYIIKQGVNGYLGFIEQLWGQPRLLGIRTTFKF
;
A
#
# COMPACT_ATOMS: atom_id res chain seq x y z
N MET A 1 3.68 32.37 -10.19
CA MET A 1 2.73 33.33 -9.65
C MET A 1 1.48 33.28 -10.52
N VAL A 2 0.57 32.36 -10.22
CA VAL A 2 -0.67 32.16 -10.98
C VAL A 2 -1.82 32.62 -10.10
N ILE A 3 -2.55 33.63 -10.60
CA ILE A 3 -3.70 34.25 -9.95
C ILE A 3 -4.87 33.28 -10.09
N ILE A 4 -5.35 32.74 -8.97
CA ILE A 4 -6.59 31.95 -8.89
C ILE A 4 -7.76 32.92 -8.87
N GLN A 5 -8.59 32.90 -9.94
CA GLN A 5 -9.85 33.59 -9.99
C GLN A 5 -10.85 33.00 -8.98
N LYS A 6 -11.16 33.76 -7.93
CA LYS A 6 -12.26 33.52 -7.01
C LYS A 6 -13.60 33.81 -7.72
N SER A 7 -14.36 32.80 -8.09
CA SER A 7 -15.80 32.97 -8.28
C SER A 7 -16.48 31.59 -8.32
N SER A 8 -17.36 31.37 -7.37
CA SER A 8 -18.41 30.32 -7.36
C SER A 8 -18.62 29.51 -6.09
N PHE A 9 -17.94 29.82 -4.97
CA PHE A 9 -18.11 29.01 -3.74
C PHE A 9 -19.18 29.52 -2.74
N ASN A 10 -19.86 30.65 -2.99
CA ASN A 10 -20.70 31.30 -1.99
C ASN A 10 -22.21 31.08 -2.13
N LYS A 11 -22.70 30.05 -2.85
CA LYS A 11 -24.15 29.85 -3.03
C LYS A 11 -24.78 28.53 -2.54
N VAL A 12 -24.05 27.67 -1.84
CA VAL A 12 -24.58 26.35 -1.40
C VAL A 12 -24.77 26.23 0.13
N ILE A 13 -24.42 27.23 0.94
CA ILE A 13 -24.42 27.09 2.42
C ILE A 13 -25.76 27.53 3.08
N LEU A 14 -26.77 27.93 2.36
CA LEU A 14 -27.96 28.57 2.98
C LEU A 14 -29.29 27.87 2.67
N LEU A 15 -29.40 26.57 2.99
CA LEU A 15 -30.74 25.92 2.99
C LEU A 15 -30.85 24.65 3.83
N LEU A 16 -30.78 24.72 5.16
CA LEU A 16 -31.19 23.60 6.03
C LEU A 16 -31.35 24.03 7.49
N ILE A 17 -32.43 24.77 7.77
CA ILE A 17 -32.97 24.95 9.13
C ILE A 17 -34.50 24.86 9.08
N PHE A 18 -35.04 24.10 10.00
CA PHE A 18 -36.42 23.93 10.50
C PHE A 18 -37.19 22.70 10.04
N ILE A 19 -37.46 21.81 11.02
CA ILE A 19 -38.79 21.50 11.60
C ILE A 19 -38.58 20.54 12.77
N THR A 20 -39.06 20.89 13.97
CA THR A 20 -39.16 20.03 15.17
C THR A 20 -40.62 19.70 15.42
N THR A 21 -40.93 18.40 15.62
CA THR A 21 -42.14 17.92 16.29
C THR A 21 -41.76 16.88 17.34
N GLN A 22 -42.22 17.03 18.58
CA GLN A 22 -41.98 16.11 19.68
C GLN A 22 -43.07 15.03 19.72
N PHE A 23 -42.62 13.76 19.82
CA PHE A 23 -43.47 12.63 20.24
C PHE A 23 -42.89 12.01 21.52
N PHE A 24 -43.73 11.68 22.47
CA PHE A 24 -43.35 10.92 23.67
C PHE A 24 -43.12 9.46 23.28
N SER A 25 -41.93 8.93 23.52
CA SER A 25 -41.61 7.52 23.44
C SER A 25 -41.23 6.95 24.82
N GLN A 26 -41.37 5.66 25.02
CA GLN A 26 -40.88 4.99 26.21
C GLN A 26 -39.34 4.88 26.11
N GLU A 27 -38.66 5.01 27.24
CA GLU A 27 -37.19 5.16 27.25
C GLU A 27 -36.54 3.91 27.87
N ILE A 28 -35.61 3.26 27.13
CA ILE A 28 -34.73 2.26 27.69
C ILE A 28 -33.44 2.99 28.12
N SER A 29 -33.06 2.85 29.38
CA SER A 29 -31.86 3.53 29.88
C SER A 29 -31.01 2.66 30.80
N GLY A 30 -29.72 2.95 30.89
CA GLY A 30 -28.77 2.20 31.70
C GLY A 30 -27.37 2.70 31.60
N THR A 31 -26.40 1.99 32.16
CA THR A 31 -24.98 2.27 32.12
C THR A 31 -24.17 1.13 31.55
N VAL A 32 -23.10 1.46 30.83
CA VAL A 32 -22.12 0.53 30.29
C VAL A 32 -20.77 0.82 30.94
N ASN A 33 -20.23 -0.15 31.66
CA ASN A 33 -18.96 -0.03 32.36
C ASN A 33 -18.00 -1.18 31.96
N ASP A 34 -16.71 -1.01 32.23
CA ASP A 34 -15.75 -2.10 32.19
C ASP A 34 -15.81 -3.00 33.44
N SER A 35 -14.99 -4.04 33.50
CA SER A 35 -14.91 -4.96 34.63
C SER A 35 -14.34 -4.32 35.91
N GLN A 36 -13.79 -3.10 35.83
CA GLN A 36 -13.27 -2.34 36.96
C GLN A 36 -14.26 -1.26 37.43
N GLY A 37 -15.40 -1.12 36.74
CA GLY A 37 -16.44 -0.13 37.06
C GLY A 37 -16.24 1.22 36.35
N ASN A 38 -15.25 1.38 35.46
CA ASN A 38 -15.09 2.61 34.72
C ASN A 38 -16.11 2.70 33.57
N PRO A 39 -16.70 3.89 33.33
CA PRO A 39 -17.69 4.07 32.27
C PRO A 39 -17.08 3.88 30.86
N LEU A 40 -17.72 3.07 30.05
CA LEU A 40 -17.34 2.86 28.65
C LEU A 40 -18.07 3.86 27.75
N ILE A 41 -17.47 5.01 27.63
CA ILE A 41 -18.02 6.17 26.94
C ILE A 41 -18.03 5.96 25.44
N GLY A 42 -19.18 6.11 24.80
CA GLY A 42 -19.34 5.80 23.37
C GLY A 42 -19.61 4.34 23.10
N ALA A 43 -19.80 3.49 24.12
CA ALA A 43 -20.25 2.11 23.92
C ALA A 43 -21.54 2.11 23.11
N ASN A 44 -21.60 1.30 22.07
CA ASN A 44 -22.75 1.21 21.19
C ASN A 44 -23.76 0.24 21.79
N VAL A 45 -24.97 0.72 22.08
CA VAL A 45 -26.07 -0.07 22.63
C VAL A 45 -27.16 -0.12 21.56
N ILE A 46 -27.47 -1.31 21.05
CA ILE A 46 -28.37 -1.52 19.91
C ILE A 46 -29.43 -2.54 20.32
N ILE A 47 -30.69 -2.33 19.94
CA ILE A 47 -31.75 -3.34 20.02
C ILE A 47 -31.64 -4.18 18.75
N GLU A 48 -31.31 -5.47 18.89
CA GLU A 48 -31.14 -6.39 17.76
C GLU A 48 -32.41 -6.49 16.93
N GLY A 49 -32.24 -6.58 15.62
CA GLY A 49 -33.37 -6.60 14.67
C GLY A 49 -34.02 -5.23 14.47
N THR A 50 -33.50 -4.16 15.08
CA THR A 50 -33.99 -2.79 14.92
C THR A 50 -32.80 -1.84 14.65
N ASN A 51 -33.11 -0.63 14.18
CA ASN A 51 -32.11 0.45 14.08
C ASN A 51 -32.11 1.38 15.32
N ASN A 52 -32.76 0.96 16.39
CA ASN A 52 -32.81 1.72 17.63
C ASN A 52 -31.57 1.41 18.47
N GLY A 53 -30.77 2.43 18.73
CA GLY A 53 -29.55 2.33 19.51
C GLY A 53 -29.09 3.70 19.98
N ALA A 54 -28.19 3.70 20.95
CA ALA A 54 -27.55 4.88 21.50
C ALA A 54 -26.08 4.59 21.79
N ALA A 55 -25.27 5.64 21.76
CA ALA A 55 -23.93 5.58 22.33
C ALA A 55 -23.98 6.02 23.79
N ALA A 56 -23.27 5.33 24.67
CA ALA A 56 -23.15 5.68 26.07
C ALA A 56 -22.46 7.05 26.27
N ASP A 57 -22.92 7.85 27.19
CA ASP A 57 -22.41 9.18 27.50
C ASP A 57 -21.12 9.15 28.38
N LEU A 58 -20.67 10.32 28.87
CA LEU A 58 -19.49 10.48 29.72
C LEU A 58 -19.52 9.68 31.04
N ASN A 59 -20.69 9.29 31.51
CA ASN A 59 -20.88 8.48 32.70
C ASN A 59 -21.16 7.01 32.34
N GLY A 60 -20.97 6.65 31.05
CA GLY A 60 -21.37 5.36 30.53
C GLY A 60 -22.90 5.21 30.38
N PHE A 61 -23.69 6.29 30.58
CA PHE A 61 -25.14 6.26 30.55
C PHE A 61 -25.65 6.31 29.10
N PHE A 62 -26.65 5.51 28.78
CA PHE A 62 -27.31 5.49 27.49
C PHE A 62 -28.82 5.60 27.64
N THR A 63 -29.44 6.13 26.60
CA THR A 63 -30.89 6.25 26.47
C THR A 63 -31.32 5.90 25.06
N ILE A 64 -32.29 4.98 24.91
CA ILE A 64 -32.85 4.59 23.63
C ILE A 64 -34.36 4.81 23.69
N GLU A 65 -34.86 5.61 22.76
CA GLU A 65 -36.31 5.74 22.57
C GLU A 65 -36.88 4.51 21.84
N PHE A 66 -37.54 3.64 22.54
CA PHE A 66 -38.08 2.38 21.98
C PHE A 66 -39.27 1.90 22.79
N ILE A 67 -40.30 1.40 22.12
CA ILE A 67 -41.46 0.76 22.74
C ILE A 67 -41.41 -0.74 22.39
N PRO A 68 -41.05 -1.62 23.34
CA PRO A 68 -41.07 -3.06 23.10
C PRO A 68 -42.48 -3.59 22.89
N LEU A 69 -42.74 -4.18 21.75
CA LEU A 69 -44.02 -4.87 21.46
C LEU A 69 -43.92 -6.35 21.81
N ASP A 70 -42.73 -6.94 21.72
CA ASP A 70 -42.38 -8.33 22.01
C ASP A 70 -41.08 -8.40 22.82
N ASP A 71 -40.59 -9.61 23.13
CA ASP A 71 -39.29 -9.84 23.73
C ASP A 71 -38.21 -9.30 22.78
N PHE A 72 -37.15 -8.64 23.30
CA PHE A 72 -36.11 -8.01 22.52
C PHE A 72 -34.71 -8.24 23.10
N THR A 73 -33.69 -8.22 22.27
CA THR A 73 -32.30 -8.40 22.69
C THR A 73 -31.55 -7.07 22.55
N ILE A 74 -30.88 -6.65 23.63
CA ILE A 74 -29.93 -5.53 23.63
C ILE A 74 -28.54 -6.10 23.39
N SER A 75 -27.91 -5.61 22.35
CA SER A 75 -26.50 -5.87 22.03
C SER A 75 -25.66 -4.65 22.41
N VAL A 76 -24.68 -4.85 23.30
CA VAL A 76 -23.79 -3.78 23.78
C VAL A 76 -22.38 -4.09 23.31
N SER A 77 -21.80 -3.17 22.54
CA SER A 77 -20.46 -3.30 21.97
C SER A 77 -19.63 -2.04 22.22
N TYR A 78 -18.35 -2.23 22.42
CA TYR A 78 -17.37 -1.15 22.53
C TYR A 78 -16.05 -1.61 21.94
N ILE A 79 -15.34 -0.71 21.26
CA ILE A 79 -14.07 -1.04 20.61
C ILE A 79 -13.07 -1.52 21.67
N GLY A 80 -12.49 -2.70 21.45
CA GLY A 80 -11.57 -3.34 22.40
C GLY A 80 -12.27 -4.18 23.48
N PHE A 81 -13.61 -4.28 23.47
CA PHE A 81 -14.37 -5.06 24.43
C PHE A 81 -15.22 -6.15 23.78
N LYS A 82 -15.49 -7.20 24.54
CA LYS A 82 -16.36 -8.29 24.12
C LYS A 82 -17.80 -7.80 24.07
N THR A 83 -18.44 -7.92 22.91
CA THR A 83 -19.88 -7.63 22.76
C THR A 83 -20.70 -8.56 23.66
N ILE A 84 -21.62 -8.01 24.42
CA ILE A 84 -22.59 -8.78 25.18
C ILE A 84 -23.98 -8.60 24.60
N LYS A 85 -24.77 -9.67 24.68
CA LYS A 85 -26.17 -9.70 24.25
C LYS A 85 -27.04 -10.17 25.43
N VAL A 86 -28.06 -9.39 25.75
CA VAL A 86 -28.99 -9.69 26.83
C VAL A 86 -30.41 -9.59 26.30
N THR A 87 -31.17 -10.67 26.44
CA THR A 87 -32.57 -10.70 26.02
C THR A 87 -33.46 -10.29 27.18
N TYR A 88 -34.38 -9.38 26.95
CA TYR A 88 -35.38 -8.89 27.88
C TYR A 88 -36.77 -9.28 27.38
N SER A 89 -37.59 -9.67 28.30
CA SER A 89 -39.03 -9.85 28.03
C SER A 89 -39.75 -8.52 28.04
N LYS A 90 -40.83 -8.43 27.30
CA LYS A 90 -41.67 -7.22 27.15
C LYS A 90 -42.03 -6.55 28.50
N ASN A 91 -42.15 -7.32 29.59
CA ASN A 91 -42.52 -6.83 30.91
C ASN A 91 -41.30 -6.58 31.85
N ASP A 92 -40.08 -6.80 31.39
CA ASP A 92 -38.93 -6.57 32.24
C ASP A 92 -38.67 -5.07 32.45
N PRO A 93 -38.02 -4.68 33.57
CA PRO A 93 -37.57 -3.30 33.78
C PRO A 93 -36.60 -2.91 32.68
N ILE A 94 -36.85 -1.80 32.01
CA ILE A 94 -36.04 -1.29 30.91
C ILE A 94 -35.26 -0.01 31.27
N THR A 95 -35.28 0.40 32.51
CA THR A 95 -34.57 1.57 33.05
C THR A 95 -33.52 1.14 34.07
N ASN A 96 -32.43 1.89 34.19
CA ASN A 96 -31.27 1.60 35.06
C ASN A 96 -30.59 0.25 34.78
N LEU A 97 -30.55 -0.17 33.52
CA LEU A 97 -29.84 -1.37 33.10
C LEU A 97 -28.34 -1.21 33.35
N GLN A 98 -27.66 -2.28 33.72
CA GLN A 98 -26.21 -2.29 33.92
C GLN A 98 -25.57 -3.32 33.02
N PHE A 99 -24.67 -2.87 32.17
CA PHE A 99 -23.88 -3.72 31.31
C PHE A 99 -22.41 -3.59 31.69
N THR A 100 -21.79 -4.71 31.99
CA THR A 100 -20.35 -4.79 32.25
C THR A 100 -19.68 -5.51 31.10
N LEU A 101 -18.89 -4.79 30.32
CA LEU A 101 -18.12 -5.34 29.21
C LEU A 101 -16.73 -5.79 29.71
N ILE A 102 -16.27 -6.89 29.16
CA ILE A 102 -14.94 -7.40 29.43
C ILE A 102 -14.06 -7.01 28.25
N GLN A 103 -12.88 -6.44 28.54
CA GLN A 103 -11.95 -6.03 27.51
C GLN A 103 -11.55 -7.21 26.63
N GLY A 104 -11.78 -7.08 25.32
CA GLY A 104 -11.42 -8.06 24.32
C GLY A 104 -10.15 -7.60 23.60
N LYS A 105 -9.06 -8.38 23.66
CA LYS A 105 -7.89 -8.07 22.83
C LYS A 105 -8.15 -8.40 21.36
N LEU A 106 -7.60 -7.58 20.46
CA LEU A 106 -7.92 -7.37 19.05
C LEU A 106 -7.68 -8.55 18.07
N PHE A 107 -7.32 -9.72 18.52
CA PHE A 107 -7.28 -10.93 17.69
C PHE A 107 -8.31 -11.94 18.21
N GLY A 108 -9.36 -12.16 17.43
CA GLY A 108 -10.40 -13.12 17.80
C GLY A 108 -11.64 -13.03 16.91
N ASN A 109 -12.57 -13.94 17.11
CA ASN A 109 -13.81 -14.08 16.32
C ASN A 109 -14.68 -12.81 16.23
N GLU A 110 -14.43 -11.78 17.05
CA GLU A 110 -15.28 -10.61 17.25
C GLU A 110 -14.69 -9.30 16.69
N VAL A 111 -13.56 -9.34 15.97
CA VAL A 111 -12.98 -8.15 15.32
C VAL A 111 -13.90 -7.67 14.21
N ILE A 112 -14.36 -6.42 14.31
CA ILE A 112 -15.15 -5.77 13.27
C ILE A 112 -14.23 -5.25 12.18
N VAL A 113 -14.59 -5.55 10.93
CA VAL A 113 -13.86 -5.15 9.72
C VAL A 113 -14.81 -4.49 8.71
N LEU A 114 -14.25 -3.69 7.80
CA LEU A 114 -14.95 -3.03 6.70
C LEU A 114 -14.59 -3.63 5.32
N ALA A 115 -13.98 -4.80 5.31
CA ALA A 115 -13.46 -5.49 4.13
C ALA A 115 -14.46 -5.65 2.98
N ARG A 116 -15.76 -5.75 3.27
CA ARG A 116 -16.82 -5.81 2.25
C ARG A 116 -17.68 -4.54 2.20
N LYS A 117 -17.09 -3.37 2.59
CA LYS A 117 -17.74 -2.06 2.61
C LYS A 117 -18.99 -1.96 3.51
N ARG A 118 -19.07 -2.85 4.48
CA ARG A 118 -20.03 -2.88 5.58
C ARG A 118 -19.38 -3.48 6.83
N GLU A 119 -19.90 -3.18 8.00
CA GLU A 119 -19.41 -3.71 9.27
C GLU A 119 -19.76 -5.20 9.40
N GLU A 120 -18.71 -6.03 9.54
CA GLU A 120 -18.85 -7.48 9.74
C GLU A 120 -17.78 -7.97 10.71
N THR A 121 -17.98 -9.10 11.37
CA THR A 121 -16.88 -9.72 12.11
C THR A 121 -15.91 -10.42 11.15
N ILE A 122 -14.61 -10.39 11.44
CA ILE A 122 -13.58 -10.97 10.57
C ILE A 122 -13.87 -12.44 10.22
N LYS A 123 -14.44 -13.23 11.16
CA LYS A 123 -14.80 -14.63 10.91
C LYS A 123 -15.91 -14.80 9.87
N GLU A 124 -16.81 -13.81 9.74
CA GLU A 124 -17.92 -13.86 8.80
C GLU A 124 -17.51 -13.53 7.36
N VAL A 125 -16.38 -12.87 7.17
CA VAL A 125 -15.87 -12.46 5.86
C VAL A 125 -15.24 -13.66 5.13
N PRO A 126 -15.83 -14.15 4.01
CA PRO A 126 -15.38 -15.37 3.32
C PRO A 126 -14.25 -15.10 2.31
N ILE A 127 -13.20 -14.37 2.73
CA ILE A 127 -11.98 -14.09 1.96
C ILE A 127 -10.76 -14.13 2.88
N SER A 128 -9.59 -14.45 2.33
CA SER A 128 -8.32 -14.37 3.06
C SER A 128 -8.00 -12.92 3.40
N MET A 129 -7.88 -12.59 4.69
CA MET A 129 -7.54 -11.23 5.13
C MET A 129 -6.92 -11.22 6.53
N VAL A 130 -6.14 -10.19 6.82
CA VAL A 130 -5.63 -9.85 8.15
C VAL A 130 -6.13 -8.47 8.52
N SER A 131 -6.56 -8.28 9.77
CA SER A 131 -6.88 -6.96 10.32
C SER A 131 -5.97 -6.69 11.52
N ILE A 132 -5.22 -5.59 11.46
CA ILE A 132 -4.32 -5.13 12.50
C ILE A 132 -4.95 -3.90 13.15
N GLY A 133 -5.36 -4.03 14.39
CA GLY A 133 -5.99 -2.94 15.12
C GLY A 133 -5.01 -1.98 15.77
N LYS A 134 -5.53 -0.85 16.25
CA LYS A 134 -4.77 0.27 16.84
C LYS A 134 -3.79 -0.19 17.93
N GLU A 135 -4.23 -1.01 18.88
CA GLU A 135 -3.36 -1.48 19.97
C GLU A 135 -2.16 -2.27 19.44
N THR A 136 -2.38 -3.18 18.48
CA THR A 136 -1.28 -3.93 17.88
C THR A 136 -0.32 -3.02 17.11
N ILE A 137 -0.85 -2.02 16.38
CA ILE A 137 -0.04 -1.00 15.69
C ILE A 137 0.84 -0.23 16.70
N GLU A 138 0.25 0.19 17.84
CA GLU A 138 0.96 0.91 18.90
C GLU A 138 1.98 -0.01 19.61
N ASP A 139 1.60 -1.23 19.93
CA ASP A 139 2.45 -2.22 20.59
C ASP A 139 3.65 -2.59 19.70
N MET A 140 3.45 -2.79 18.39
CA MET A 140 4.56 -3.04 17.46
C MET A 140 5.53 -1.85 17.35
N GLY A 141 5.13 -0.67 17.79
CA GLY A 141 5.86 0.57 17.50
C GLY A 141 5.87 0.92 16.03
N ALA A 142 4.95 0.37 15.25
CA ALA A 142 4.92 0.56 13.82
C ALA A 142 4.87 2.05 13.47
N THR A 143 5.82 2.45 12.63
CA THR A 143 5.96 3.83 12.18
C THR A 143 5.30 4.04 10.84
N SER A 144 5.27 2.98 10.05
CA SER A 144 4.81 2.97 8.67
C SER A 144 3.91 1.77 8.38
N ILE A 145 3.24 1.80 7.22
CA ILE A 145 2.44 0.65 6.76
C ILE A 145 3.35 -0.53 6.41
N GLU A 146 4.56 -0.25 5.95
CA GLU A 146 5.59 -1.24 5.63
C GLU A 146 5.89 -2.11 6.86
N ASP A 147 6.00 -1.51 8.05
CA ASP A 147 6.25 -2.25 9.30
C ASP A 147 5.14 -3.27 9.60
N LEU A 148 3.91 -2.95 9.19
CA LEU A 148 2.77 -3.83 9.39
C LEU A 148 2.77 -5.02 8.44
N THR A 149 3.39 -4.90 7.25
CA THR A 149 3.46 -6.03 6.30
C THR A 149 4.28 -7.18 6.86
N ALA A 150 5.23 -6.91 7.76
CA ALA A 150 6.07 -7.92 8.38
C ALA A 150 5.30 -9.04 9.09
N ILE A 151 4.10 -8.76 9.63
CA ILE A 151 3.25 -9.77 10.29
C ILE A 151 2.12 -10.30 9.38
N VAL A 152 2.11 -9.94 8.10
CA VAL A 152 1.07 -10.35 7.14
C VAL A 152 1.70 -11.28 6.09
N PRO A 153 1.41 -12.60 6.12
CA PRO A 153 1.99 -13.53 5.15
C PRO A 153 1.65 -13.14 3.72
N ASN A 154 2.63 -13.34 2.82
CA ASN A 154 2.50 -13.06 1.39
C ASN A 154 2.16 -11.60 1.04
N VAL A 155 2.49 -10.65 1.93
CA VAL A 155 2.41 -9.21 1.68
C VAL A 155 3.76 -8.58 2.00
N PHE A 156 4.35 -7.88 1.04
CA PHE A 156 5.64 -7.23 1.18
C PHE A 156 5.52 -5.78 0.70
N ALA A 157 6.10 -4.87 1.44
CA ALA A 157 6.31 -3.51 0.96
C ALA A 157 7.66 -3.42 0.24
N TYR A 158 7.74 -2.58 -0.77
CA TYR A 158 8.99 -2.20 -1.43
C TYR A 158 9.04 -0.70 -1.64
N ASP A 159 10.22 -0.13 -1.50
CA ASP A 159 10.47 1.27 -1.77
C ASP A 159 10.86 1.44 -3.24
N ASP A 160 10.13 2.30 -3.94
CA ASP A 160 10.38 2.69 -5.33
C ASP A 160 11.01 4.10 -5.41
N GLN A 161 11.76 4.51 -4.38
CA GLN A 161 12.42 5.82 -4.23
C GLN A 161 11.45 7.01 -4.20
N THR A 162 10.40 6.97 -5.00
CA THR A 162 9.39 8.03 -5.07
C THR A 162 8.15 7.74 -4.26
N ALA A 163 7.90 6.47 -3.95
CA ALA A 163 6.69 6.03 -3.22
C ALA A 163 6.80 4.58 -2.75
N THR A 164 6.03 4.21 -1.73
CA THR A 164 5.89 2.83 -1.27
C THR A 164 4.91 2.06 -2.15
N GLY A 165 5.35 0.94 -2.70
CA GLY A 165 4.53 -0.05 -3.37
C GLY A 165 4.33 -1.31 -2.52
N PHE A 166 3.37 -2.15 -2.90
CA PHE A 166 3.09 -3.41 -2.22
C PHE A 166 3.04 -4.58 -3.18
N ASN A 167 3.64 -5.69 -2.76
CA ASN A 167 3.50 -6.98 -3.40
C ASN A 167 2.54 -7.83 -2.58
N ILE A 168 1.48 -8.34 -3.19
CA ILE A 168 0.53 -9.24 -2.55
C ILE A 168 0.48 -10.53 -3.35
N ARG A 169 0.83 -11.68 -2.74
CA ARG A 169 0.87 -13.00 -3.37
C ARG A 169 1.79 -13.08 -4.59
N GLY A 170 2.90 -12.32 -4.58
CA GLY A 170 3.86 -12.31 -5.67
C GLY A 170 3.51 -11.38 -6.84
N ILE A 171 2.43 -10.60 -6.73
CA ILE A 171 2.01 -9.67 -7.77
C ILE A 171 2.40 -8.25 -7.37
N THR A 172 3.18 -7.58 -8.22
CA THR A 172 3.56 -6.17 -8.09
C THR A 172 2.89 -5.34 -9.17
N GLY A 173 2.71 -4.05 -8.89
CA GLY A 173 2.29 -3.06 -9.88
C GLY A 173 3.45 -2.18 -10.32
N GLY A 174 3.38 -1.60 -11.52
CA GLY A 174 4.32 -0.59 -11.98
C GLY A 174 4.09 0.75 -11.28
N ALA A 175 4.63 0.93 -10.10
CA ALA A 175 4.41 2.14 -9.30
C ALA A 175 5.00 3.39 -9.95
N ARG A 176 6.14 3.26 -10.62
CA ARG A 176 6.93 4.34 -11.17
C ARG A 176 6.34 4.99 -12.43
N ASN A 177 5.88 4.18 -13.39
CA ASN A 177 5.36 4.70 -14.66
C ASN A 177 3.92 5.24 -14.52
N PRO A 178 3.66 6.54 -14.74
CA PRO A 178 2.32 7.15 -14.61
C PRO A 178 1.26 6.54 -15.53
N GLY A 179 1.66 6.01 -16.68
CA GLY A 179 0.76 5.34 -17.62
C GLY A 179 0.29 3.98 -17.16
N MET A 180 1.06 3.33 -16.28
CA MET A 180 0.78 2.01 -15.71
C MET A 180 0.13 2.14 -14.34
N ALA A 181 -0.93 1.40 -14.08
CA ALA A 181 -1.59 1.41 -12.78
C ALA A 181 -0.93 0.41 -11.80
N THR A 182 -1.16 0.58 -10.49
CA THR A 182 -0.79 -0.41 -9.46
C THR A 182 -1.65 -1.68 -9.57
N ALA A 183 -1.16 -2.79 -9.03
CA ALA A 183 -1.89 -4.06 -8.97
C ALA A 183 -2.74 -4.18 -7.71
N GLU A 184 -2.37 -3.45 -6.66
CA GLU A 184 -3.04 -3.37 -5.38
C GLU A 184 -3.83 -2.07 -5.21
N GLY A 185 -4.99 -2.16 -4.56
CA GLY A 185 -5.77 -0.98 -4.18
C GLY A 185 -5.46 -0.57 -2.74
N VAL A 186 -4.99 0.66 -2.52
CA VAL A 186 -4.81 1.23 -1.18
C VAL A 186 -5.91 2.23 -0.90
N TYR A 187 -6.55 2.12 0.26
CA TYR A 187 -7.72 2.92 0.63
C TYR A 187 -7.52 3.57 2.00
N LEU A 188 -7.95 4.83 2.14
CA LEU A 188 -8.03 5.55 3.42
C LEU A 188 -9.48 5.97 3.65
N ASP A 189 -10.13 5.45 4.71
CA ASP A 189 -11.55 5.72 5.03
C ASP A 189 -12.50 5.50 3.83
N GLY A 190 -12.22 4.48 3.00
CA GLY A 190 -13.00 4.14 1.80
C GLY A 190 -12.65 4.94 0.54
N VAL A 191 -11.70 5.86 0.60
CA VAL A 191 -11.17 6.62 -0.54
C VAL A 191 -9.97 5.91 -1.13
N ILE A 192 -9.99 5.58 -2.43
CA ILE A 192 -8.84 5.00 -3.10
C ILE A 192 -7.68 6.01 -3.18
N MET A 193 -6.48 5.56 -2.87
CA MET A 193 -5.23 6.24 -3.20
C MET A 193 -4.83 5.77 -4.60
N GLY A 194 -5.18 6.55 -5.61
CA GLY A 194 -5.12 6.10 -7.02
C GLY A 194 -3.71 5.87 -7.55
N ARG A 195 -2.70 6.34 -6.82
CA ARG A 195 -1.28 6.18 -7.12
C ARG A 195 -0.49 6.04 -5.82
N PRO A 196 0.68 5.40 -5.83
CA PRO A 196 1.55 5.32 -4.67
C PRO A 196 1.92 6.70 -4.08
N ASN A 197 2.07 7.73 -4.91
CA ASN A 197 2.38 9.10 -4.46
C ASN A 197 1.33 9.71 -3.52
N PHE A 198 0.11 9.19 -3.50
CA PHE A 198 -0.95 9.62 -2.57
C PHE A 198 -0.92 8.86 -1.24
N ILE A 199 -0.07 7.84 -1.12
CA ILE A 199 0.04 7.03 0.10
C ILE A 199 1.06 7.70 1.00
N SER A 200 0.64 8.02 2.23
CA SER A 200 1.60 8.32 3.28
C SER A 200 2.12 7.01 3.84
N SER A 201 3.42 6.80 3.82
CA SER A 201 4.04 5.67 4.50
C SER A 201 3.81 5.74 6.00
N ASP A 202 3.83 6.95 6.58
CA ASP A 202 3.71 7.15 8.01
C ASP A 202 2.27 6.99 8.54
N ILE A 203 2.15 6.25 9.62
CA ILE A 203 0.87 5.95 10.27
C ILE A 203 0.41 7.13 11.11
N VAL A 204 -0.68 7.79 10.70
CA VAL A 204 -1.32 8.86 11.48
C VAL A 204 -2.68 8.37 11.99
N ASP A 205 -2.75 8.07 13.29
CA ASP A 205 -4.02 7.88 14.03
C ASP A 205 -4.97 6.86 13.39
N LEU A 206 -4.42 5.69 13.02
CA LEU A 206 -5.21 4.60 12.47
C LEU A 206 -5.95 3.84 13.57
N GLN A 207 -7.20 3.49 13.30
CA GLN A 207 -8.00 2.55 14.08
C GLN A 207 -7.65 1.11 13.73
N SER A 208 -7.46 0.83 12.44
CA SER A 208 -7.06 -0.47 11.94
C SER A 208 -6.52 -0.38 10.52
N VAL A 209 -5.75 -1.40 10.12
CA VAL A 209 -5.37 -1.66 8.73
C VAL A 209 -5.82 -3.08 8.38
N GLU A 210 -6.54 -3.21 7.29
CA GLU A 210 -7.05 -4.47 6.77
C GLU A 210 -6.32 -4.82 5.48
N PHE A 211 -5.65 -5.97 5.44
CA PHE A 211 -4.98 -6.51 4.26
C PHE A 211 -5.86 -7.61 3.67
N LEU A 212 -6.44 -7.35 2.51
CA LEU A 212 -7.30 -8.27 1.76
C LEU A 212 -6.46 -8.91 0.66
N ARG A 213 -6.26 -10.20 0.71
CA ARG A 213 -5.42 -10.94 -0.24
C ARG A 213 -6.25 -11.55 -1.37
N GLY A 214 -5.70 -11.51 -2.58
CA GLY A 214 -6.40 -11.91 -3.81
C GLY A 214 -7.37 -10.85 -4.37
N PRO A 215 -7.85 -11.04 -5.61
CA PRO A 215 -8.59 -10.03 -6.35
C PRO A 215 -9.83 -9.49 -5.66
N GLN A 216 -9.94 -8.16 -5.57
CA GLN A 216 -11.05 -7.44 -4.96
C GLN A 216 -11.86 -6.61 -5.97
N GLY A 217 -11.85 -7.00 -7.25
CA GLY A 217 -12.43 -6.24 -8.35
C GLY A 217 -13.93 -5.94 -8.24
N THR A 218 -14.69 -6.76 -7.53
CA THR A 218 -16.15 -6.61 -7.39
C THR A 218 -16.54 -5.39 -6.55
N LEU A 219 -15.99 -5.25 -5.35
CA LEU A 219 -16.36 -4.17 -4.42
C LEU A 219 -15.43 -2.96 -4.51
N PHE A 220 -14.15 -3.22 -4.64
CA PHE A 220 -13.13 -2.16 -4.68
C PHE A 220 -12.87 -1.66 -6.10
N GLY A 221 -13.02 -2.51 -7.12
CA GLY A 221 -13.00 -2.11 -8.52
C GLY A 221 -11.65 -2.25 -9.20
N ARG A 222 -11.28 -1.23 -9.97
CA ARG A 222 -10.04 -1.22 -10.77
C ARG A 222 -8.79 -1.35 -9.91
N ASN A 223 -7.72 -1.89 -10.50
CA ASN A 223 -6.40 -1.94 -9.88
C ASN A 223 -6.38 -2.61 -8.49
N THR A 224 -7.10 -3.71 -8.37
CA THR A 224 -7.16 -4.56 -7.17
C THR A 224 -7.00 -6.03 -7.55
N VAL A 225 -6.10 -6.30 -8.50
CA VAL A 225 -5.86 -7.66 -9.03
C VAL A 225 -5.10 -8.53 -8.02
N SER A 226 -4.18 -7.96 -7.26
CA SER A 226 -3.43 -8.67 -6.21
C SER A 226 -4.17 -8.66 -4.87
N GLY A 227 -4.87 -7.57 -4.56
CA GLY A 227 -5.55 -7.39 -3.28
C GLY A 227 -5.91 -5.94 -2.98
N ALA A 228 -6.25 -5.69 -1.71
CA ALA A 228 -6.51 -4.33 -1.22
C ALA A 228 -5.98 -4.13 0.21
N ILE A 229 -5.50 -2.92 0.49
CA ILE A 229 -5.10 -2.45 1.83
C ILE A 229 -6.07 -1.36 2.22
N ASN A 230 -6.84 -1.58 3.28
CA ASN A 230 -7.87 -0.66 3.74
C ASN A 230 -7.49 -0.07 5.10
N MET A 231 -7.11 1.20 5.10
CA MET A 231 -6.75 1.96 6.30
C MET A 231 -7.97 2.69 6.84
N ILE A 232 -8.24 2.50 8.12
CA ILE A 232 -9.38 3.09 8.82
C ILE A 232 -8.84 3.99 9.92
N THR A 233 -9.20 5.28 9.89
CA THR A 233 -8.74 6.24 10.89
C THR A 233 -9.65 6.25 12.12
N VAL A 234 -9.09 6.66 13.28
CA VAL A 234 -9.87 6.91 14.49
C VAL A 234 -10.85 8.06 14.23
N LYS A 235 -12.14 7.81 14.48
CA LYS A 235 -13.19 8.81 14.28
C LYS A 235 -13.35 9.70 15.52
N PRO A 236 -13.71 11.00 15.34
CA PRO A 236 -14.07 11.85 16.46
C PRO A 236 -15.20 11.25 17.29
N SER A 237 -15.11 11.32 18.60
CA SER A 237 -16.03 10.71 19.57
C SER A 237 -16.50 11.72 20.63
N PRO A 238 -17.55 11.44 21.39
CA PRO A 238 -18.03 12.32 22.45
C PRO A 238 -17.07 12.42 23.66
N VAL A 239 -16.01 11.61 23.68
CA VAL A 239 -15.05 11.52 24.80
C VAL A 239 -13.91 12.50 24.60
N ASN A 240 -13.65 13.36 25.57
CA ASN A 240 -12.41 14.13 25.57
C ASN A 240 -11.24 13.22 25.95
N SER A 241 -10.25 13.15 25.09
CA SER A 241 -9.06 12.34 25.32
C SER A 241 -7.86 12.93 24.60
N SER A 242 -6.68 12.72 25.12
CA SER A 242 -5.44 13.05 24.44
C SER A 242 -4.40 11.97 24.65
N ALA A 243 -3.56 11.78 23.64
CA ALA A 243 -2.43 10.86 23.69
C ALA A 243 -1.22 11.50 23.06
N PHE A 244 -0.04 11.28 23.66
CA PHE A 244 1.24 11.75 23.15
C PHE A 244 2.26 10.63 23.24
N LEU A 245 3.16 10.59 22.25
CA LEU A 245 4.26 9.65 22.16
C LEU A 245 5.51 10.43 21.76
N ILE A 246 6.62 10.14 22.45
CA ILE A 246 7.95 10.62 22.10
C ILE A 246 8.87 9.42 22.05
N GLU A 247 9.59 9.25 20.94
CA GLU A 247 10.64 8.25 20.76
C GLU A 247 11.94 8.94 20.42
N LYS A 248 13.02 8.48 21.02
CA LYS A 248 14.39 8.94 20.74
C LYS A 248 15.30 7.73 20.64
N GLY A 249 16.17 7.69 19.62
CA GLY A 249 17.08 6.58 19.36
C GLY A 249 18.40 7.00 18.75
N ASP A 250 19.13 6.02 18.25
CA ASP A 250 20.39 6.18 17.52
C ASP A 250 20.18 6.99 16.23
N PHE A 251 21.24 7.43 15.60
CA PHE A 251 21.25 8.19 14.33
C PHE A 251 20.31 9.41 14.33
N GLY A 252 20.20 10.13 15.47
CA GLY A 252 19.33 11.31 15.57
C GLY A 252 17.84 11.01 15.54
N TYR A 253 17.43 9.72 15.62
CA TYR A 253 16.01 9.33 15.60
C TYR A 253 15.22 10.09 16.66
N LEU A 254 14.27 10.88 16.20
CA LEU A 254 13.31 11.61 17.05
C LEU A 254 11.92 11.55 16.41
N LYS A 255 10.99 10.92 17.10
CA LYS A 255 9.60 10.84 16.65
C LYS A 255 8.68 11.39 17.72
N MET A 256 7.77 12.24 17.32
CA MET A 256 6.73 12.80 18.17
C MET A 256 5.37 12.57 17.52
N LYS A 257 4.44 11.97 18.24
CA LYS A 257 3.04 11.83 17.82
C LYS A 257 2.13 12.41 18.88
N GLY A 258 1.02 13.01 18.45
CA GLY A 258 0.00 13.51 19.36
C GLY A 258 -1.39 13.41 18.77
N SER A 259 -2.38 13.16 19.61
CA SER A 259 -3.78 13.24 19.23
C SER A 259 -4.62 13.84 20.35
N VAL A 260 -5.62 14.63 19.96
CA VAL A 260 -6.59 15.24 20.88
C VAL A 260 -7.98 15.05 20.30
N ASN A 261 -8.86 14.46 21.08
CA ASN A 261 -10.28 14.35 20.76
C ASN A 261 -11.07 15.27 21.69
N TYR A 262 -11.93 16.09 21.12
CA TYR A 262 -12.67 17.10 21.87
C TYR A 262 -14.15 17.10 21.50
N ARG A 263 -15.01 17.09 22.51
CA ARG A 263 -16.45 17.26 22.37
C ARG A 263 -16.76 18.75 22.23
N ILE A 264 -17.06 19.22 21.02
CA ILE A 264 -17.38 20.61 20.74
C ILE A 264 -18.78 20.94 21.24
N THR A 265 -19.73 20.04 20.96
CA THR A 265 -21.12 20.07 21.47
C THR A 265 -21.58 18.62 21.71
N ASP A 266 -22.80 18.43 22.22
CA ASP A 266 -23.39 17.09 22.40
C ASP A 266 -23.56 16.29 21.08
N LYS A 267 -23.45 16.96 19.93
CA LYS A 267 -23.69 16.40 18.60
C LYS A 267 -22.56 16.63 17.62
N ILE A 268 -21.51 17.34 18.02
CA ILE A 268 -20.37 17.67 17.17
C ILE A 268 -19.09 17.37 17.93
N TYR A 269 -18.23 16.56 17.35
CA TYR A 269 -16.97 16.11 17.91
C TYR A 269 -15.83 16.45 16.96
N GLY A 270 -14.70 16.86 17.49
CA GLY A 270 -13.48 17.19 16.77
C GLY A 270 -12.33 16.29 17.20
N ARG A 271 -11.46 15.96 16.25
CA ARG A 271 -10.21 15.25 16.50
C ARG A 271 -9.09 15.88 15.71
N PHE A 272 -7.99 16.15 16.37
CA PHE A 272 -6.73 16.53 15.76
C PHE A 272 -5.70 15.45 16.06
N SER A 273 -4.90 15.09 15.07
CA SER A 273 -3.77 14.19 15.21
C SER A 273 -2.61 14.71 14.37
N GLY A 274 -1.39 14.60 14.89
CA GLY A 274 -0.20 15.04 14.18
C GLY A 274 1.02 14.25 14.60
N TYR A 275 2.02 14.28 13.73
CA TYR A 275 3.32 13.68 13.99
C TYR A 275 4.44 14.49 13.34
N SER A 276 5.62 14.36 13.92
CA SER A 276 6.89 14.77 13.34
C SER A 276 7.88 13.62 13.50
N PHE A 277 8.67 13.38 12.48
CA PHE A 277 9.70 12.36 12.49
C PHE A 277 10.98 12.90 11.87
N ASP A 278 12.09 12.84 12.62
CA ASP A 278 13.43 13.20 12.21
C ASP A 278 14.38 12.01 12.39
N HIS A 279 15.26 11.79 11.42
CA HIS A 279 16.30 10.78 11.43
C HIS A 279 17.48 11.24 10.59
N ASP A 280 18.70 11.29 11.17
CA ASP A 280 19.91 11.85 10.49
C ASP A 280 20.43 10.95 9.36
N GLY A 281 19.95 9.68 9.27
CA GLY A 281 20.45 8.68 8.34
C GLY A 281 21.61 7.85 8.88
N TYR A 282 21.77 6.66 8.33
CA TYR A 282 22.77 5.67 8.74
C TYR A 282 23.87 5.43 7.71
N LEU A 283 23.72 5.96 6.50
CA LEU A 283 24.72 5.90 5.44
C LEU A 283 25.61 7.15 5.45
N THR A 284 26.88 7.01 5.07
CA THR A 284 27.84 8.12 5.01
C THR A 284 28.36 8.29 3.60
N ASN A 285 28.19 9.48 3.01
CA ASN A 285 28.82 9.85 1.76
C ASN A 285 30.25 10.32 2.03
N THR A 286 31.25 9.59 1.56
CA THR A 286 32.67 9.90 1.78
C THR A 286 33.15 11.07 0.92
N PHE A 287 32.40 11.45 -0.13
CA PHE A 287 32.70 12.58 -1.00
C PHE A 287 32.63 13.92 -0.23
N ASP A 288 31.58 14.11 0.56
CA ASP A 288 31.36 15.37 1.28
C ASP A 288 31.16 15.20 2.80
N ASN A 289 31.24 13.94 3.32
CA ASN A 289 30.96 13.54 4.70
C ASN A 289 29.50 13.82 5.14
N SER A 290 28.57 13.93 4.22
CA SER A 290 27.14 14.01 4.53
C SER A 290 26.59 12.66 4.99
N ARG A 291 25.45 12.70 5.71
CA ARG A 291 24.68 11.51 6.03
C ARG A 291 23.47 11.41 5.12
N GLU A 292 23.18 10.18 4.70
CA GLU A 292 22.06 9.84 3.84
C GLU A 292 21.13 8.80 4.47
N LYS A 293 19.99 8.54 3.85
CA LYS A 293 18.80 7.93 4.46
C LYS A 293 18.25 8.84 5.58
N TYR A 294 18.51 10.15 5.45
CA TYR A 294 17.87 11.19 6.26
C TYR A 294 16.37 11.23 5.99
N LYS A 295 15.58 11.41 7.04
CA LYS A 295 14.13 11.53 6.93
C LYS A 295 13.65 12.67 7.83
N ASN A 296 12.92 13.63 7.25
CA ASN A 296 12.21 14.67 7.99
C ASN A 296 10.78 14.73 7.51
N ASN A 297 9.85 14.33 8.36
CA ASN A 297 8.43 14.25 8.00
C ASN A 297 7.59 15.03 9.01
N LEU A 298 6.63 15.79 8.49
CA LEU A 298 5.59 16.45 9.25
C LEU A 298 4.22 16.12 8.68
N GLY A 299 3.36 15.53 9.46
CA GLY A 299 2.01 15.18 9.00
C GLY A 299 0.93 15.40 10.05
N GLY A 300 -0.30 15.45 9.58
CA GLY A 300 -1.43 15.65 10.49
C GLY A 300 -2.79 15.44 9.86
N ARG A 301 -3.78 15.33 10.72
CA ARG A 301 -5.18 15.14 10.35
C ARG A 301 -6.11 15.95 11.26
N PHE A 302 -7.07 16.64 10.68
CA PHE A 302 -8.20 17.27 11.34
C PHE A 302 -9.47 16.55 10.94
N ALA A 303 -10.29 16.16 11.89
CA ALA A 303 -11.56 15.51 11.60
C ALA A 303 -12.68 16.10 12.47
N ILE A 304 -13.86 16.23 11.89
CA ILE A 304 -15.09 16.66 12.57
C ILE A 304 -16.17 15.64 12.26
N ARG A 305 -16.85 15.15 13.30
CA ARG A 305 -18.03 14.32 13.20
C ARG A 305 -19.24 15.07 13.71
N SER A 306 -20.32 15.05 12.94
CA SER A 306 -21.63 15.55 13.31
C SER A 306 -22.66 14.41 13.34
N VAL A 307 -23.36 14.28 14.47
CA VAL A 307 -24.51 13.37 14.69
C VAL A 307 -25.74 14.20 15.01
N SER A 308 -25.94 15.30 14.25
CA SER A 308 -26.97 16.31 14.54
C SER A 308 -28.40 15.75 14.49
N THR A 309 -28.63 14.67 13.76
CA THR A 309 -29.91 13.95 13.74
C THR A 309 -29.68 12.45 13.92
N PRO A 310 -30.67 11.69 14.45
CA PRO A 310 -30.54 10.24 14.59
C PRO A 310 -30.37 9.49 13.25
N LYS A 311 -30.68 10.14 12.14
CA LYS A 311 -30.61 9.54 10.79
C LYS A 311 -29.36 9.89 10.01
N LEU A 312 -28.62 10.93 10.39
CA LEU A 312 -27.49 11.44 9.60
C LEU A 312 -26.23 11.57 10.45
N THR A 313 -25.20 10.85 10.05
CA THR A 313 -23.84 11.04 10.52
C THR A 313 -23.00 11.63 9.39
N LEU A 314 -22.29 12.73 9.66
CA LEU A 314 -21.38 13.37 8.72
C LEU A 314 -19.98 13.39 9.33
N ASP A 315 -18.99 12.90 8.58
CA ASP A 315 -17.57 13.00 8.89
C ASP A 315 -16.89 13.85 7.82
N ILE A 316 -16.20 14.90 8.24
CA ILE A 316 -15.34 15.72 7.38
C ILE A 316 -13.92 15.60 7.92
N SER A 317 -12.97 15.34 7.05
CA SER A 317 -11.55 15.31 7.44
C SER A 317 -10.67 16.00 6.42
N TYR A 318 -9.57 16.57 6.92
CA TYR A 318 -8.44 17.09 6.16
C TYR A 318 -7.18 16.43 6.68
N ASP A 319 -6.38 15.88 5.80
CA ASP A 319 -5.06 15.31 6.11
C ASP A 319 -3.99 15.97 5.24
N PHE A 320 -2.78 16.05 5.78
CA PHE A 320 -1.61 16.56 5.08
C PHE A 320 -0.35 15.85 5.50
N LEU A 321 0.64 15.84 4.60
CA LEU A 321 1.99 15.31 4.82
C LEU A 321 2.98 16.17 4.04
N GLN A 322 4.07 16.52 4.69
CA GLN A 322 5.28 17.06 4.09
C GLN A 322 6.43 16.12 4.42
N GLU A 323 7.12 15.65 3.40
CA GLU A 323 8.32 14.81 3.55
C GLU A 323 9.49 15.49 2.87
N ASP A 324 10.66 15.41 3.52
CA ASP A 324 11.96 15.75 2.96
C ASP A 324 12.92 14.59 3.28
N LEU A 325 13.25 13.84 2.24
CA LEU A 325 14.11 12.66 2.34
C LEU A 325 15.38 12.94 1.57
N LYS A 326 16.53 12.59 2.16
CA LYS A 326 17.75 12.37 1.42
C LYS A 326 17.91 10.87 1.25
N ASP A 327 17.79 10.41 0.03
CA ASP A 327 17.78 9.00 -0.31
C ASP A 327 18.66 8.71 -1.51
N ILE A 328 19.43 7.65 -1.42
CA ILE A 328 20.23 7.15 -2.53
C ILE A 328 19.57 5.93 -3.14
N SER A 329 19.72 5.76 -4.45
CA SER A 329 19.22 4.58 -5.16
C SER A 329 20.01 3.32 -4.82
N GLY A 330 21.28 3.48 -4.47
CA GLY A 330 22.24 2.44 -4.15
C GLY A 330 23.67 2.94 -4.38
N HIS A 331 24.64 2.11 -4.16
CA HIS A 331 26.03 2.32 -4.52
C HIS A 331 26.52 1.20 -5.43
N VAL A 332 27.53 1.45 -6.23
CA VAL A 332 28.13 0.44 -7.12
C VAL A 332 28.81 -0.63 -6.28
N SER A 333 28.35 -1.86 -6.41
CA SER A 333 28.91 -3.02 -5.69
C SER A 333 29.77 -3.92 -6.57
N ASP A 334 29.46 -4.02 -7.86
CA ASP A 334 30.24 -4.78 -8.83
C ASP A 334 30.11 -4.17 -10.24
N TRP A 335 31.23 -4.13 -10.96
CA TRP A 335 31.32 -3.58 -12.30
C TRP A 335 31.36 -4.65 -13.41
N ARG A 336 31.33 -5.93 -13.05
CA ARG A 336 31.73 -7.02 -13.94
C ARG A 336 30.61 -7.83 -14.56
N ILE A 337 29.34 -7.54 -14.25
CA ILE A 337 28.26 -8.50 -14.50
C ILE A 337 27.47 -8.26 -15.78
N SER A 338 27.70 -7.25 -16.54
CA SER A 338 26.92 -7.17 -17.77
C SER A 338 27.76 -7.35 -19.02
N SER A 339 27.25 -8.12 -19.97
CA SER A 339 27.67 -8.06 -21.36
C SER A 339 27.56 -6.65 -21.94
N ARG A 340 26.77 -5.77 -21.28
CA ARG A 340 26.64 -4.33 -21.52
C ARG A 340 27.78 -3.50 -20.91
N SER A 341 28.57 -4.04 -20.01
CA SER A 341 29.74 -3.35 -19.42
C SER A 341 30.93 -3.23 -20.37
N SER A 342 30.86 -3.81 -21.55
CA SER A 342 31.84 -3.58 -22.61
C SER A 342 31.55 -2.23 -23.26
N THR A 343 32.32 -1.24 -22.86
CA THR A 343 32.28 0.06 -23.49
C THR A 343 32.99 0.03 -24.85
N PHE A 344 32.86 1.12 -25.58
CA PHE A 344 33.58 1.46 -26.75
C PHE A 344 35.05 0.99 -26.63
N ASP A 345 35.57 0.21 -27.58
CA ASP A 345 36.89 -0.38 -27.58
C ASP A 345 37.08 -1.71 -26.81
N GLY A 346 35.97 -2.36 -26.33
CA GLY A 346 36.06 -3.67 -25.67
C GLY A 346 36.77 -3.67 -24.31
N LYS A 347 36.91 -2.48 -23.68
CA LYS A 347 37.48 -2.37 -22.33
C LYS A 347 36.37 -2.46 -21.27
N PRO A 348 36.58 -3.17 -20.17
CA PRO A 348 35.67 -3.16 -19.06
C PRO A 348 35.44 -1.74 -18.53
N LEU A 349 34.20 -1.41 -18.19
CA LEU A 349 33.78 -0.09 -17.69
C LEU A 349 34.59 0.33 -16.44
N ASP A 350 34.83 -0.62 -15.51
CA ASP A 350 35.62 -0.42 -14.32
C ASP A 350 37.05 0.14 -14.65
N SER A 351 37.68 -0.44 -15.66
CA SER A 351 39.03 -0.02 -16.08
C SER A 351 39.06 1.41 -16.63
N ILE A 352 37.98 1.85 -17.28
CA ILE A 352 37.86 3.22 -17.80
C ILE A 352 37.59 4.18 -16.64
N MET A 353 36.68 3.85 -15.77
CA MET A 353 36.30 4.68 -14.64
C MET A 353 37.46 4.85 -13.67
N ILE A 354 38.18 3.77 -13.32
CA ILE A 354 39.37 3.80 -12.45
C ILE A 354 40.50 4.62 -13.10
N ALA A 355 40.62 4.57 -14.43
CA ALA A 355 41.63 5.37 -15.14
C ALA A 355 41.32 6.88 -15.09
N ILE A 356 40.04 7.26 -14.95
CA ILE A 356 39.62 8.65 -14.78
C ILE A 356 39.82 9.07 -13.32
N ASP A 357 39.31 8.29 -12.39
CA ASP A 357 39.47 8.52 -10.95
C ASP A 357 39.50 7.18 -10.19
N SER A 358 40.59 6.89 -9.51
CA SER A 358 40.76 5.66 -8.73
C SER A 358 39.88 5.57 -7.48
N THR A 359 39.21 6.67 -7.08
CA THR A 359 38.31 6.70 -5.92
C THR A 359 36.87 6.31 -6.27
N VAL A 360 36.59 6.03 -7.54
CA VAL A 360 35.27 5.65 -8.02
C VAL A 360 34.78 4.35 -7.41
N ILE A 361 35.67 3.40 -7.15
CA ILE A 361 35.36 2.17 -6.46
C ILE A 361 35.40 2.44 -4.96
N ASN A 362 34.24 2.41 -4.32
CA ASN A 362 34.13 2.57 -2.88
C ASN A 362 34.32 1.21 -2.19
N ASP A 363 35.39 1.07 -1.43
CA ASP A 363 35.72 -0.12 -0.64
C ASP A 363 35.58 0.13 0.87
N ASP A 364 34.90 1.25 1.26
CA ASP A 364 34.83 1.73 2.65
C ASP A 364 33.76 1.01 3.49
N GLY A 365 33.11 -0.03 2.94
CA GLY A 365 32.13 -0.86 3.62
C GLY A 365 30.67 -0.56 3.23
N ILE A 366 29.75 -1.44 3.68
CA ILE A 366 28.33 -1.48 3.26
C ILE A 366 27.51 -0.26 3.64
N TYR A 367 27.98 0.56 4.58
CA TYR A 367 27.32 1.78 5.06
C TYR A 367 28.03 3.06 4.62
N SER A 368 29.00 2.95 3.70
CA SER A 368 29.72 4.06 3.09
C SER A 368 29.56 4.04 1.59
N TYR A 369 29.58 5.19 0.95
CA TYR A 369 29.55 5.36 -0.49
C TYR A 369 30.20 6.68 -0.89
N ASN A 370 30.48 6.84 -2.17
CA ASN A 370 31.21 7.99 -2.71
C ASN A 370 30.45 8.53 -3.92
N LEU A 371 29.54 9.50 -3.70
CA LEU A 371 28.71 10.12 -4.75
C LEU A 371 28.97 11.62 -4.78
N ASP A 372 29.15 12.18 -5.97
CA ASP A 372 29.30 13.63 -6.16
C ASP A 372 27.98 14.40 -6.01
N SER A 373 26.86 13.70 -6.22
CA SER A 373 25.50 14.23 -6.05
C SER A 373 24.66 13.36 -5.15
N THR A 374 23.93 13.96 -4.23
CA THR A 374 23.05 13.24 -3.31
C THR A 374 21.60 13.27 -3.80
N GLY A 375 20.89 12.14 -3.67
CA GLY A 375 19.49 12.06 -3.98
C GLY A 375 18.62 12.84 -2.98
N SER A 376 17.48 13.32 -3.43
CA SER A 376 16.46 13.91 -2.55
C SER A 376 15.05 13.64 -3.05
N THR A 377 14.15 13.37 -2.12
CA THR A 377 12.71 13.26 -2.39
C THR A 377 11.96 14.24 -1.52
N LYS A 378 11.23 15.16 -2.13
CA LYS A 378 10.31 16.07 -1.43
C LYS A 378 8.90 15.75 -1.83
N ARG A 379 8.02 15.54 -0.84
CA ARG A 379 6.61 15.24 -1.07
C ARG A 379 5.72 16.18 -0.28
N ASP A 380 4.80 16.83 -0.98
CA ASP A 380 3.69 17.57 -0.41
C ASP A 380 2.38 16.87 -0.77
N LEU A 381 1.67 16.38 0.23
CA LEU A 381 0.42 15.65 0.06
C LEU A 381 -0.65 16.26 0.95
N TRP A 382 -1.87 16.41 0.42
CA TRP A 382 -3.03 16.78 1.21
C TRP A 382 -4.33 16.26 0.63
N GLY A 383 -5.35 16.14 1.48
CA GLY A 383 -6.66 15.68 1.04
C GLY A 383 -7.80 16.16 1.93
N VAL A 384 -8.98 16.26 1.33
CA VAL A 384 -10.25 16.51 2.02
C VAL A 384 -11.19 15.35 1.72
N THR A 385 -11.83 14.80 2.76
CA THR A 385 -12.82 13.73 2.62
C THR A 385 -14.10 14.09 3.36
N LEU A 386 -15.24 13.89 2.69
CA LEU A 386 -16.58 13.97 3.27
C LEU A 386 -17.22 12.58 3.19
N ASN A 387 -17.63 12.07 4.33
CA ASN A 387 -18.35 10.80 4.45
C ASN A 387 -19.72 11.08 5.10
N ALA A 388 -20.81 10.67 4.43
CA ALA A 388 -22.17 10.84 4.88
C ALA A 388 -22.85 9.48 4.96
N ASN A 389 -23.37 9.13 6.14
CA ASN A 389 -24.19 7.96 6.37
C ASN A 389 -25.60 8.43 6.75
N TYR A 390 -26.58 8.09 5.89
CA TYR A 390 -27.96 8.49 6.07
C TYR A 390 -28.87 7.26 6.16
N LYS A 391 -29.53 7.08 7.30
CA LYS A 391 -30.54 6.03 7.52
C LYS A 391 -31.82 6.43 6.79
N LEU A 392 -32.08 5.85 5.61
CA LEU A 392 -33.32 6.05 4.85
C LEU A 392 -34.52 5.55 5.64
N ASN A 393 -34.39 4.35 6.17
CA ASN A 393 -35.31 3.72 7.10
C ASN A 393 -34.56 2.70 7.97
N GLU A 394 -35.25 1.91 8.79
CA GLU A 394 -34.65 0.93 9.70
C GLU A 394 -33.82 -0.16 8.97
N ASN A 395 -34.13 -0.41 7.70
CA ASN A 395 -33.60 -1.52 6.93
C ASN A 395 -32.64 -1.10 5.81
N LEU A 396 -32.43 0.22 5.61
CA LEU A 396 -31.73 0.71 4.45
C LEU A 396 -30.89 1.96 4.77
N ASN A 397 -29.59 1.86 4.56
CA ASN A 397 -28.63 2.96 4.71
C ASN A 397 -28.13 3.44 3.35
N LEU A 398 -28.04 4.75 3.18
CA LEU A 398 -27.36 5.43 2.08
C LEU A 398 -26.02 5.94 2.60
N ILE A 399 -24.93 5.46 2.02
CA ILE A 399 -23.58 5.89 2.36
C ILE A 399 -22.97 6.58 1.15
N SER A 400 -22.45 7.80 1.34
CA SER A 400 -21.80 8.58 0.30
C SER A 400 -20.42 9.03 0.77
N VAL A 401 -19.40 8.84 -0.06
CA VAL A 401 -18.02 9.27 0.20
C VAL A 401 -17.58 10.14 -0.96
N PHE A 402 -17.14 11.35 -0.66
CA PHE A 402 -16.51 12.26 -1.60
C PHE A 402 -15.12 12.63 -1.11
N SER A 403 -14.14 12.68 -2.00
CA SER A 403 -12.79 13.15 -1.65
C SER A 403 -12.13 13.89 -2.82
N TYR A 404 -11.33 14.89 -2.45
CA TYR A 404 -10.34 15.52 -3.32
C TYR A 404 -8.97 15.43 -2.67
N ARG A 405 -7.95 15.05 -3.45
CA ARG A 405 -6.57 14.90 -2.98
C ARG A 405 -5.60 15.49 -3.99
N SER A 406 -4.47 16.01 -3.50
CA SER A 406 -3.36 16.49 -4.31
C SER A 406 -2.05 15.95 -3.77
N SER A 407 -1.15 15.60 -4.65
CA SER A 407 0.21 15.14 -4.35
C SER A 407 1.19 15.80 -5.30
N LEU A 408 2.26 16.38 -4.76
CA LEU A 408 3.41 16.84 -5.51
C LEU A 408 4.65 16.11 -4.98
N VAL A 409 5.33 15.39 -5.85
CA VAL A 409 6.61 14.72 -5.55
C VAL A 409 7.67 15.32 -6.44
N VAL A 410 8.74 15.84 -5.84
CA VAL A 410 9.96 16.25 -6.53
C VAL A 410 11.08 15.35 -6.05
N TRP A 411 11.63 14.59 -6.98
CA TRP A 411 12.73 13.68 -6.73
C TRP A 411 13.94 14.07 -7.60
N SER A 412 15.12 13.94 -7.03
CA SER A 412 16.39 14.08 -7.76
C SER A 412 17.33 12.95 -7.37
N ASN A 413 18.16 12.51 -8.29
CA ASN A 413 19.07 11.39 -8.08
C ASN A 413 20.36 11.58 -8.86
N ASP A 414 21.42 10.98 -8.33
CA ASP A 414 22.61 10.64 -9.06
C ASP A 414 22.32 9.34 -9.83
N GLU A 415 22.31 9.42 -11.16
CA GLU A 415 21.94 8.27 -12.00
C GLU A 415 23.13 7.36 -12.31
N ASP A 416 24.34 7.84 -12.08
CA ASP A 416 25.57 7.05 -12.29
C ASP A 416 26.12 6.42 -11.02
N HIS A 417 25.66 6.83 -9.86
CA HIS A 417 26.01 6.30 -8.54
C HIS A 417 27.52 6.31 -8.24
N THR A 418 28.25 7.32 -8.73
CA THR A 418 29.70 7.45 -8.56
C THR A 418 30.11 8.84 -8.06
N ALA A 419 31.39 9.02 -7.78
CA ALA A 419 31.98 10.32 -7.47
C ALA A 419 32.27 11.19 -8.72
N LEU A 420 31.92 10.72 -9.91
CA LEU A 420 32.13 11.42 -11.16
C LEU A 420 30.87 12.12 -11.62
N ASP A 421 30.97 13.38 -12.10
CA ASP A 421 29.83 14.12 -12.66
C ASP A 421 29.46 13.58 -14.06
N ILE A 422 28.76 12.43 -14.10
CA ILE A 422 28.40 11.72 -15.34
C ILE A 422 26.96 11.99 -15.73
N MET A 423 26.00 11.78 -14.79
CA MET A 423 24.59 11.91 -15.11
C MET A 423 23.72 12.12 -13.85
N THR A 424 22.85 13.10 -13.92
CA THR A 424 21.84 13.32 -12.86
C THR A 424 20.44 13.29 -13.42
N GLY A 425 19.47 12.86 -12.61
CA GLY A 425 18.05 12.81 -12.96
C GLY A 425 17.19 13.64 -12.01
N LYS A 426 16.05 14.08 -12.52
CA LYS A 426 15.03 14.76 -11.71
C LYS A 426 13.63 14.33 -12.16
N TRP A 427 12.72 14.20 -11.20
CA TRP A 427 11.30 13.96 -11.45
C TRP A 427 10.46 14.99 -10.73
N ASP A 428 9.49 15.54 -11.44
CA ASP A 428 8.45 16.44 -10.91
C ASP A 428 7.09 15.79 -11.26
N ASN A 429 6.45 15.19 -10.27
CA ASN A 429 5.21 14.45 -10.43
C ASN A 429 4.09 15.12 -9.64
N LEU A 430 3.13 15.73 -10.36
CA LEU A 430 1.91 16.29 -9.80
C LEU A 430 0.74 15.35 -10.05
N GLY A 431 0.00 15.02 -9.00
CA GLY A 431 -1.26 14.27 -9.08
C GLY A 431 -2.41 15.03 -8.42
N GLU A 432 -3.57 15.06 -9.07
CA GLU A 432 -4.81 15.62 -8.51
C GLU A 432 -5.96 14.64 -8.73
N GLN A 433 -6.60 14.21 -7.64
CA GLN A 433 -7.62 13.17 -7.66
C GLN A 433 -8.93 13.65 -7.07
N SER A 434 -10.04 13.31 -7.74
CA SER A 434 -11.41 13.43 -7.20
C SER A 434 -12.10 12.07 -7.22
N THR A 435 -12.76 11.70 -6.13
CA THR A 435 -13.54 10.46 -6.04
C THR A 435 -14.93 10.72 -5.48
N PHE A 436 -15.88 9.95 -5.95
CA PHE A 436 -17.22 9.90 -5.40
C PHE A 436 -17.74 8.46 -5.42
N GLU A 437 -18.19 7.97 -4.29
CA GLU A 437 -18.90 6.69 -4.17
C GLU A 437 -20.23 6.91 -3.46
N MET A 438 -21.27 6.30 -3.96
CA MET A 438 -22.58 6.25 -3.31
C MET A 438 -23.10 4.83 -3.33
N ARG A 439 -23.51 4.32 -2.16
CA ARG A 439 -24.00 2.96 -2.02
C ARG A 439 -25.23 2.89 -1.12
N LEU A 440 -26.11 1.97 -1.47
CA LEU A 440 -27.24 1.54 -0.65
C LEU A 440 -26.89 0.21 -0.01
N VAL A 441 -27.11 0.09 1.28
CA VAL A 441 -26.80 -1.09 2.09
C VAL A 441 -28.05 -1.53 2.82
N SER A 442 -28.49 -2.77 2.59
CA SER A 442 -29.62 -3.38 3.31
C SER A 442 -29.19 -3.82 4.71
N ASP A 443 -30.15 -4.08 5.58
CA ASP A 443 -29.88 -4.70 6.88
C ASP A 443 -29.19 -6.07 6.70
N PRO A 444 -28.05 -6.32 7.37
CA PRO A 444 -27.34 -7.58 7.27
C PRO A 444 -28.08 -8.79 7.86
N ASN A 445 -29.09 -8.57 8.68
CA ASN A 445 -29.88 -9.64 9.34
C ASN A 445 -30.94 -10.25 8.43
N PHE A 446 -31.15 -9.70 7.23
CA PHE A 446 -32.10 -10.29 6.30
C PHE A 446 -31.59 -11.60 5.71
N GLN A 447 -32.49 -12.54 5.41
CA GLN A 447 -32.13 -13.77 4.68
C GLN A 447 -31.44 -13.45 3.35
N LEU A 448 -31.85 -12.37 2.66
CA LEU A 448 -31.19 -11.80 1.51
C LEU A 448 -30.73 -10.38 1.87
N SER A 449 -29.47 -10.23 2.26
CA SER A 449 -28.86 -8.93 2.48
C SER A 449 -28.06 -8.53 1.25
N TRP A 450 -28.05 -7.24 0.93
CA TRP A 450 -27.40 -6.76 -0.30
C TRP A 450 -26.82 -5.37 -0.11
N LEU A 451 -25.84 -5.05 -0.97
CA LEU A 451 -25.37 -3.70 -1.20
C LEU A 451 -25.25 -3.46 -2.70
N THR A 452 -25.53 -2.23 -3.12
CA THR A 452 -25.32 -1.79 -4.50
C THR A 452 -24.78 -0.37 -4.50
N GLY A 453 -24.01 -0.01 -5.50
CA GLY A 453 -23.45 1.33 -5.54
C GLY A 453 -22.92 1.73 -6.89
N VAL A 454 -22.58 3.03 -6.97
CA VAL A 454 -21.93 3.67 -8.11
C VAL A 454 -20.66 4.36 -7.64
N PHE A 455 -19.70 4.38 -8.51
CA PHE A 455 -18.37 4.93 -8.25
C PHE A 455 -17.95 5.84 -9.39
N TYR A 456 -17.35 6.96 -9.06
CA TYR A 456 -16.70 7.89 -9.98
C TYR A 456 -15.30 8.22 -9.47
N TYR A 457 -14.36 8.28 -10.39
CA TYR A 457 -12.97 8.62 -10.15
C TYR A 457 -12.46 9.49 -11.30
N ASN A 458 -11.72 10.52 -10.97
CA ASN A 458 -10.97 11.34 -11.92
C ASN A 458 -9.58 11.61 -11.34
N LEU A 459 -8.55 11.30 -12.10
CA LEU A 459 -7.16 11.56 -11.78
C LEU A 459 -6.50 12.33 -12.91
N TYR A 460 -5.98 13.49 -12.62
CA TYR A 460 -5.04 14.21 -13.46
C TYR A 460 -3.61 13.98 -12.94
N GLU A 461 -2.69 13.68 -13.84
CA GLU A 461 -1.27 13.51 -13.53
C GLU A 461 -0.43 14.28 -14.53
N ARG A 462 0.70 14.82 -14.05
CA ARG A 462 1.75 15.38 -14.89
C ARG A 462 3.10 14.91 -14.34
N LEU A 463 3.87 14.25 -15.19
CA LEU A 463 5.25 13.89 -14.92
C LEU A 463 6.16 14.67 -15.86
N ILE A 464 7.20 15.31 -15.32
CA ILE A 464 8.35 15.82 -16.05
C ILE A 464 9.58 15.14 -15.46
N ALA A 465 10.34 14.41 -16.28
CA ALA A 465 11.42 13.54 -15.81
C ALA A 465 12.74 13.81 -16.57
N PRO A 466 13.34 15.02 -16.46
CA PRO A 466 14.57 15.34 -17.13
C PRO A 466 15.74 14.50 -16.61
N VAL A 467 16.57 14.06 -17.55
CA VAL A 467 17.88 13.48 -17.32
C VAL A 467 18.92 14.45 -17.89
N TYR A 468 20.02 14.63 -17.17
CA TYR A 468 21.09 15.57 -17.48
C TYR A 468 22.42 14.84 -17.70
N PRO A 469 22.64 14.19 -18.87
CA PRO A 469 23.92 13.57 -19.16
C PRO A 469 25.00 14.66 -19.33
N LYS A 470 26.16 14.43 -18.74
CA LYS A 470 27.29 15.33 -18.79
C LYS A 470 28.25 14.95 -19.94
N PRO A 471 29.17 15.82 -20.35
CA PRO A 471 30.16 15.48 -21.37
C PRO A 471 30.91 14.17 -21.11
N LEU A 472 31.20 13.86 -19.85
CA LEU A 472 31.88 12.63 -19.45
C LEU A 472 31.05 11.37 -19.80
N PHE A 473 29.70 11.43 -19.72
CA PHE A 473 28.84 10.36 -20.17
C PHE A 473 29.08 9.99 -21.64
N PHE A 474 29.12 10.98 -22.53
CA PHE A 474 29.37 10.78 -23.97
C PHE A 474 30.79 10.29 -24.27
N HIS A 475 31.74 10.70 -23.44
CA HIS A 475 33.12 10.18 -23.55
C HIS A 475 33.18 8.68 -23.20
N ILE A 476 32.51 8.25 -22.10
CA ILE A 476 32.52 6.89 -21.61
C ILE A 476 31.64 5.98 -22.48
N ALA A 477 30.38 6.39 -22.73
CA ALA A 477 29.42 5.55 -23.42
C ALA A 477 29.59 5.48 -24.94
N ALA A 478 30.08 6.55 -25.57
CA ALA A 478 30.18 6.64 -27.03
C ALA A 478 31.64 6.84 -27.55
N GLY A 479 32.65 6.81 -26.68
CA GLY A 479 34.06 6.97 -27.08
C GLY A 479 34.38 8.33 -27.66
N ILE A 480 33.56 9.36 -27.47
CA ILE A 480 33.77 10.71 -28.01
C ILE A 480 34.92 11.36 -27.25
N PRO A 481 35.96 11.88 -27.93
CA PRO A 481 37.03 12.57 -27.23
C PRO A 481 36.50 13.68 -26.33
N MET A 482 36.97 13.78 -25.07
CA MET A 482 36.45 14.68 -24.05
C MET A 482 36.27 16.12 -24.50
N PHE A 483 37.29 16.69 -25.23
CA PHE A 483 37.20 18.05 -25.74
C PHE A 483 36.05 18.28 -26.77
N LEU A 484 35.65 17.21 -27.51
CA LEU A 484 34.53 17.26 -28.43
C LEU A 484 33.21 17.07 -27.65
N ALA A 485 33.21 16.19 -26.64
CA ALA A 485 32.08 16.01 -25.77
C ALA A 485 31.74 17.32 -25.02
N GLU A 486 32.73 18.01 -24.46
CA GLU A 486 32.55 19.33 -23.84
C GLU A 486 32.02 20.38 -24.83
N ALA A 487 32.52 20.39 -26.07
CA ALA A 487 32.11 21.36 -27.06
C ALA A 487 30.68 21.13 -27.58
N GLN A 488 30.22 19.89 -27.62
CA GLN A 488 28.96 19.50 -28.25
C GLN A 488 27.80 19.24 -27.25
N PHE A 489 28.13 18.77 -26.04
CA PHE A 489 27.14 18.25 -25.08
C PHE A 489 27.14 18.97 -23.73
N ALA A 490 27.89 20.04 -23.55
CA ALA A 490 27.73 20.86 -22.36
C ALA A 490 26.29 21.38 -22.24
N GLY A 491 25.59 20.97 -21.15
CA GLY A 491 24.19 21.31 -20.93
C GLY A 491 23.19 20.44 -21.69
N ALA A 492 23.62 19.24 -22.13
CA ALA A 492 22.71 18.24 -22.68
C ALA A 492 21.56 17.89 -21.71
N THR A 493 20.35 17.76 -22.23
CA THR A 493 19.17 17.33 -21.46
C THR A 493 18.30 16.41 -22.30
N VAL A 494 17.63 15.48 -21.64
CA VAL A 494 16.50 14.71 -22.17
C VAL A 494 15.33 14.96 -21.25
N GLU A 495 14.25 15.53 -21.75
CA GLU A 495 13.11 15.95 -20.93
C GLU A 495 11.79 15.34 -21.43
N PRO A 496 11.42 14.11 -20.99
CA PRO A 496 10.08 13.59 -21.22
C PRO A 496 9.05 14.32 -20.34
N GLU A 497 7.92 14.67 -20.92
CA GLU A 497 6.75 15.21 -20.22
C GLU A 497 5.51 14.39 -20.59
N GLY A 498 4.95 13.70 -19.61
CA GLY A 498 3.67 12.97 -19.70
C GLY A 498 2.56 13.72 -18.97
N LYS A 499 1.39 13.84 -19.61
CA LYS A 499 0.16 14.34 -18.97
C LYS A 499 -0.95 13.34 -19.18
N GLY A 500 -1.54 12.87 -18.08
CA GLY A 500 -2.63 11.89 -18.09
C GLY A 500 -3.90 12.43 -17.44
N ASN A 501 -5.06 12.11 -18.01
CA ASN A 501 -6.33 12.26 -17.32
C ASN A 501 -7.09 10.94 -17.41
N THR A 502 -7.28 10.30 -16.25
CA THR A 502 -8.01 9.05 -16.13
C THR A 502 -9.37 9.29 -15.50
N VAL A 503 -10.44 8.99 -16.23
CA VAL A 503 -11.81 8.99 -15.71
C VAL A 503 -12.30 7.56 -15.63
N SER A 504 -12.75 7.12 -14.45
CA SER A 504 -13.32 5.80 -14.22
C SER A 504 -14.73 5.91 -13.65
N VAL A 505 -15.67 5.14 -14.19
CA VAL A 505 -17.01 4.98 -13.63
C VAL A 505 -17.30 3.49 -13.43
N GLY A 506 -18.02 3.15 -12.37
CA GLY A 506 -18.38 1.77 -12.09
C GLY A 506 -19.71 1.64 -11.40
N ALA A 507 -20.44 0.56 -11.68
CA ALA A 507 -21.62 0.15 -10.94
C ALA A 507 -21.40 -1.25 -10.40
N PHE A 508 -21.78 -1.50 -9.15
CA PHE A 508 -21.55 -2.78 -8.47
C PHE A 508 -22.73 -3.19 -7.60
N VAL A 509 -22.83 -4.50 -7.42
CA VAL A 509 -23.80 -5.14 -6.54
C VAL A 509 -23.16 -6.34 -5.85
N SER A 510 -23.50 -6.59 -4.62
CA SER A 510 -23.18 -7.82 -3.89
C SER A 510 -24.37 -8.22 -3.04
N ALA A 511 -24.71 -9.50 -3.03
CA ALA A 511 -25.83 -10.03 -2.26
C ALA A 511 -25.42 -11.31 -1.54
N ASP A 512 -25.80 -11.41 -0.26
CA ASP A 512 -25.65 -12.60 0.56
C ASP A 512 -27.03 -13.25 0.76
N TYR A 513 -27.10 -14.52 0.46
CA TYR A 513 -28.30 -15.33 0.70
C TYR A 513 -28.00 -16.38 1.76
N THR A 514 -28.65 -16.24 2.91
CA THR A 514 -28.56 -17.21 4.01
C THR A 514 -29.50 -18.37 3.72
N VAL A 515 -28.93 -19.47 3.18
CA VAL A 515 -29.68 -20.69 2.83
C VAL A 515 -30.15 -21.40 4.09
N SER A 516 -29.30 -21.42 5.11
CA SER A 516 -29.59 -22.00 6.43
C SER A 516 -28.69 -21.31 7.47
N GLU A 517 -28.90 -21.59 8.75
CA GLU A 517 -28.02 -21.10 9.83
C GLU A 517 -26.53 -21.44 9.64
N LYS A 518 -26.23 -22.46 8.82
CA LYS A 518 -24.85 -22.89 8.55
C LYS A 518 -24.32 -22.49 7.19
N LEU A 519 -25.17 -22.16 6.23
CA LEU A 519 -24.76 -21.96 4.83
C LEU A 519 -25.19 -20.60 4.32
N THR A 520 -24.22 -19.79 3.91
CA THR A 520 -24.41 -18.51 3.23
C THR A 520 -23.73 -18.56 1.85
N LEU A 521 -24.47 -18.12 0.84
CA LEU A 521 -23.96 -17.92 -0.52
C LEU A 521 -23.87 -16.42 -0.79
N THR A 522 -22.74 -15.96 -1.34
CA THR A 522 -22.53 -14.57 -1.74
C THR A 522 -22.29 -14.52 -3.24
N ALA A 523 -23.00 -13.64 -3.93
CA ALA A 523 -22.74 -13.34 -5.34
C ALA A 523 -22.56 -11.84 -5.53
N GLY A 524 -21.56 -11.46 -6.29
CA GLY A 524 -21.27 -10.07 -6.59
C GLY A 524 -20.84 -9.86 -8.04
N ALA A 525 -21.06 -8.65 -8.53
CA ALA A 525 -20.62 -8.24 -9.86
C ALA A 525 -20.37 -6.74 -9.92
N ARG A 526 -19.40 -6.35 -10.73
CA ARG A 526 -19.12 -4.95 -11.07
C ARG A 526 -18.86 -4.81 -12.56
N TYR A 527 -19.37 -3.74 -13.12
CA TYR A 527 -18.99 -3.27 -14.45
C TYR A 527 -18.30 -1.92 -14.33
N SER A 528 -17.12 -1.81 -14.93
CA SER A 528 -16.29 -0.60 -14.89
C SER A 528 -15.94 -0.15 -16.29
N LEU A 529 -15.87 1.18 -16.49
CA LEU A 529 -15.39 1.85 -17.69
C LEU A 529 -14.25 2.78 -17.30
N ASP A 530 -13.10 2.63 -17.93
CA ASP A 530 -11.91 3.45 -17.72
C ASP A 530 -11.57 4.16 -19.01
N ARG A 531 -11.65 5.48 -19.04
CA ARG A 531 -11.20 6.34 -20.12
C ARG A 531 -9.92 7.04 -19.71
N LYS A 532 -8.84 6.83 -20.46
CA LYS A 532 -7.58 7.55 -20.30
C LYS A 532 -7.35 8.46 -21.51
N HIS A 533 -7.12 9.72 -21.23
CA HIS A 533 -6.64 10.72 -22.18
C HIS A 533 -5.19 11.01 -21.82
N PHE A 534 -4.30 10.89 -22.78
CA PHE A 534 -2.87 10.96 -22.58
C PHE A 534 -2.21 11.90 -23.59
N LYS A 535 -1.27 12.72 -23.10
CA LYS A 535 -0.41 13.60 -23.89
C LYS A 535 1.04 13.34 -23.51
N TYR A 536 1.89 13.25 -24.48
CA TYR A 536 3.31 13.03 -24.28
C TYR A 536 4.13 13.90 -25.22
N ARG A 537 5.24 14.42 -24.73
CA ARG A 537 6.33 14.98 -25.53
C ARG A 537 7.65 14.62 -24.89
N GLN A 538 8.70 14.60 -25.69
CA GLN A 538 10.07 14.45 -25.26
C GLN A 538 10.92 15.46 -25.99
N ASP A 539 11.53 16.38 -25.23
CA ASP A 539 12.46 17.36 -25.73
C ASP A 539 13.89 16.86 -25.42
N GLY A 540 14.86 17.12 -26.28
CA GLY A 540 16.24 16.69 -26.06
C GLY A 540 17.17 17.13 -27.19
N ILE A 541 18.42 16.62 -27.18
CA ILE A 541 19.44 16.97 -28.18
C ILE A 541 19.22 16.15 -29.46
N PRO A 542 18.85 16.78 -30.58
CA PRO A 542 18.50 16.05 -31.82
C PRO A 542 19.69 15.35 -32.50
N SER A 543 20.95 15.68 -32.11
CA SER A 543 22.13 15.35 -32.92
C SER A 543 22.74 13.98 -32.69
N PHE A 544 22.14 13.15 -31.79
CA PHE A 544 22.80 11.90 -31.39
C PHE A 544 22.02 10.65 -31.70
N GLY A 545 20.98 10.59 -32.40
CA GLY A 545 20.26 9.33 -32.58
C GLY A 545 19.75 8.67 -31.28
N TYR A 546 20.28 9.07 -30.13
CA TYR A 546 20.00 8.59 -28.77
C TYR A 546 18.81 9.28 -28.12
N VAL A 547 18.38 10.40 -28.65
CA VAL A 547 17.20 11.11 -28.20
C VAL A 547 16.30 11.24 -29.39
N ASN A 548 15.58 10.19 -29.67
CA ASN A 548 14.53 10.29 -30.66
C ASN A 548 13.42 11.15 -30.10
N VAL A 549 13.36 12.41 -30.62
CA VAL A 549 12.06 13.07 -30.65
C VAL A 549 11.14 12.10 -31.39
N PRO A 550 10.01 11.66 -30.80
CA PRO A 550 9.15 10.69 -31.44
C PRO A 550 8.90 11.09 -32.89
N SER A 551 9.33 10.25 -33.82
CA SER A 551 9.07 10.45 -35.25
C SER A 551 7.94 9.54 -35.69
N ASP A 552 7.17 9.93 -36.73
CA ASP A 552 6.25 9.04 -37.39
C ASP A 552 6.99 7.95 -38.16
N SER A 553 6.26 6.95 -38.66
CA SER A 553 6.80 5.85 -39.47
C SER A 553 7.56 6.29 -40.75
N ASN A 554 7.50 7.57 -41.10
CA ASN A 554 8.20 8.18 -42.22
C ASN A 554 9.43 9.01 -41.77
N GLY A 555 9.77 8.97 -40.47
CA GLY A 555 10.91 9.72 -39.93
C GLY A 555 10.65 11.22 -39.71
N HIS A 556 9.39 11.68 -39.75
CA HIS A 556 9.07 13.06 -39.44
C HIS A 556 9.04 13.26 -37.92
N LEU A 557 9.84 14.18 -37.43
CA LEU A 557 9.84 14.60 -36.03
C LEU A 557 8.49 15.20 -35.65
N ILE A 558 7.90 14.68 -34.55
CA ILE A 558 6.64 15.21 -34.04
C ILE A 558 6.96 16.44 -33.20
N SER A 559 6.78 17.63 -33.78
CA SER A 559 6.81 18.87 -33.03
C SER A 559 5.52 19.02 -32.24
N GLY A 560 5.55 18.77 -30.93
CA GLY A 560 4.41 18.95 -30.04
C GLY A 560 4.06 17.68 -29.28
N TYR A 561 2.89 17.73 -28.60
CA TYR A 561 2.42 16.57 -27.83
C TYR A 561 1.80 15.50 -28.74
N PHE A 562 2.21 14.25 -28.54
CA PHE A 562 1.36 13.11 -28.84
C PHE A 562 0.08 13.22 -28.00
N ASP A 563 -1.08 13.02 -28.60
CA ASP A 563 -2.37 13.19 -27.95
C ASP A 563 -3.28 12.01 -28.32
N SER A 564 -3.66 11.20 -27.34
CA SER A 564 -4.51 10.02 -27.59
C SER A 564 -5.50 9.79 -26.47
N THR A 565 -6.61 9.13 -26.79
CA THR A 565 -7.63 8.71 -25.83
C THR A 565 -8.05 7.28 -26.10
N LYS A 566 -8.05 6.45 -25.05
CA LYS A 566 -8.52 5.05 -25.10
C LYS A 566 -9.50 4.79 -23.96
N THR A 567 -10.46 3.92 -24.24
CA THR A 567 -11.44 3.45 -23.25
C THR A 567 -11.39 1.94 -23.18
N TRP A 568 -11.35 1.43 -21.94
CA TRP A 568 -11.43 0.01 -21.62
C TRP A 568 -12.63 -0.25 -20.73
N SER A 569 -13.18 -1.46 -20.81
CA SER A 569 -14.25 -1.92 -19.92
C SER A 569 -13.85 -3.25 -19.28
N ALA A 570 -14.35 -3.48 -18.07
CA ALA A 570 -14.14 -4.73 -17.36
C ALA A 570 -15.38 -5.17 -16.60
N PHE A 571 -15.63 -6.47 -16.61
CA PHE A 571 -16.64 -7.14 -15.78
C PHE A 571 -15.93 -8.04 -14.78
N THR A 572 -16.16 -7.79 -13.49
CA THR A 572 -15.48 -8.47 -12.37
C THR A 572 -16.50 -9.13 -11.45
N PRO A 573 -16.89 -10.40 -11.75
CA PRO A 573 -17.78 -11.19 -10.89
C PRO A 573 -17.02 -11.78 -9.70
N SER A 574 -17.77 -12.10 -8.65
CA SER A 574 -17.31 -12.91 -7.52
C SER A 574 -18.41 -13.83 -7.03
N PHE A 575 -18.02 -14.98 -6.52
CA PHE A 575 -18.91 -15.93 -5.88
C PHE A 575 -18.21 -16.51 -4.65
N ASN A 576 -18.91 -16.51 -3.50
CA ASN A 576 -18.38 -17.08 -2.27
C ASN A 576 -19.41 -18.01 -1.66
N ILE A 577 -18.90 -19.05 -1.03
CA ILE A 577 -19.68 -19.98 -0.19
C ILE A 577 -19.07 -19.98 1.20
N LYS A 578 -19.89 -19.81 2.23
CA LYS A 578 -19.48 -19.90 3.64
C LYS A 578 -20.28 -20.98 4.31
N TYR A 579 -19.59 -21.91 4.99
CA TYR A 579 -20.20 -22.98 5.76
C TYR A 579 -19.72 -22.96 7.22
N SER A 580 -20.61 -22.73 8.16
CA SER A 580 -20.31 -22.70 9.58
C SER A 580 -20.28 -24.14 10.13
N ILE A 581 -19.06 -24.67 10.39
CA ILE A 581 -18.88 -25.97 11.03
C ILE A 581 -19.38 -25.89 12.47
N THR A 582 -18.98 -24.82 13.17
CA THR A 582 -19.43 -24.45 14.51
C THR A 582 -19.78 -22.97 14.53
N PRO A 583 -20.42 -22.43 15.57
CA PRO A 583 -20.64 -20.97 15.65
C PRO A 583 -19.38 -20.12 15.64
N SER A 584 -18.22 -20.71 15.90
CA SER A 584 -16.93 -20.01 15.96
C SER A 584 -15.96 -20.37 14.83
N ILE A 585 -16.28 -21.35 13.96
CA ILE A 585 -15.40 -21.81 12.87
C ILE A 585 -16.18 -21.90 11.56
N ASN A 586 -15.70 -21.20 10.54
CA ASN A 586 -16.25 -21.19 9.19
C ASN A 586 -15.24 -21.78 8.19
N LEU A 587 -15.75 -22.58 7.26
CA LEU A 587 -15.08 -22.88 5.99
C LEU A 587 -15.61 -21.89 4.94
N PHE A 588 -14.75 -21.50 4.01
CA PHE A 588 -15.16 -20.69 2.88
C PHE A 588 -14.50 -21.15 1.58
N GLY A 589 -15.19 -20.92 0.48
CA GLY A 589 -14.67 -21.05 -0.86
C GLY A 589 -14.99 -19.80 -1.66
N THR A 590 -14.02 -19.31 -2.45
CA THR A 590 -14.13 -18.05 -3.20
C THR A 590 -13.66 -18.26 -4.64
N ILE A 591 -14.43 -17.73 -5.58
CA ILE A 591 -13.99 -17.48 -6.95
C ILE A 591 -14.17 -16.00 -7.20
N SER A 592 -13.09 -15.29 -7.54
CA SER A 592 -13.13 -13.85 -7.78
C SER A 592 -12.26 -13.45 -8.96
N LYS A 593 -12.70 -12.42 -9.69
CA LYS A 593 -11.96 -11.83 -10.80
C LYS A 593 -11.58 -10.39 -10.51
N GLY A 594 -10.31 -10.06 -10.74
CA GLY A 594 -9.77 -8.70 -10.73
C GLY A 594 -9.28 -8.27 -12.09
N TYR A 595 -9.09 -6.96 -12.27
CA TYR A 595 -8.45 -6.41 -13.46
C TYR A 595 -7.61 -5.18 -13.11
N LYS A 596 -6.56 -4.95 -13.89
CA LYS A 596 -5.81 -3.71 -13.95
C LYS A 596 -6.05 -3.07 -15.32
N SER A 597 -6.35 -1.78 -15.34
CA SER A 597 -6.68 -1.06 -16.58
C SER A 597 -5.48 -1.01 -17.52
N GLY A 598 -5.73 -1.04 -18.83
CA GLY A 598 -4.72 -0.72 -19.83
C GLY A 598 -4.24 0.73 -19.71
N GLY A 599 -3.21 1.09 -20.46
CA GLY A 599 -2.59 2.41 -20.39
C GLY A 599 -1.73 2.74 -21.60
N PHE A 600 -0.88 3.76 -21.42
CA PHE A 600 0.09 4.22 -22.40
C PHE A 600 1.48 4.21 -21.75
N ASN A 601 2.52 4.01 -22.54
CA ASN A 601 3.88 4.21 -22.04
C ASN A 601 4.14 5.72 -21.89
N THR A 602 4.61 6.12 -20.70
CA THR A 602 4.76 7.54 -20.30
C THR A 602 6.15 7.86 -19.78
N ASP A 603 7.04 6.88 -19.81
CA ASP A 603 8.42 7.02 -19.38
C ASP A 603 9.33 7.32 -20.58
N TYR A 604 10.65 7.39 -20.37
CA TYR A 604 11.60 7.56 -21.46
C TYR A 604 11.33 6.53 -22.56
N VAL A 605 11.08 6.99 -23.78
CA VAL A 605 10.77 6.14 -24.93
C VAL A 605 11.61 6.56 -26.15
N SER A 606 12.04 5.59 -26.93
CA SER A 606 12.87 5.77 -28.12
C SER A 606 12.05 5.94 -29.38
N SER A 607 10.80 5.45 -29.42
CA SER A 607 10.01 5.42 -30.63
C SER A 607 8.60 6.00 -30.46
N TYR A 608 8.06 6.52 -31.55
CA TYR A 608 6.66 6.95 -31.63
C TYR A 608 5.70 5.79 -31.38
N GLU A 609 6.01 4.60 -31.90
CA GLU A 609 5.22 3.38 -31.76
C GLU A 609 5.07 2.99 -30.29
N SER A 610 6.11 3.09 -29.49
CA SER A 610 6.08 2.83 -28.04
C SER A 610 5.07 3.71 -27.30
N VAL A 611 4.96 4.99 -27.71
CA VAL A 611 3.99 5.93 -27.13
C VAL A 611 2.61 5.71 -27.69
N ALA A 612 2.52 5.46 -29.03
CA ALA A 612 1.24 5.38 -29.74
C ALA A 612 0.48 4.09 -29.47
N THR A 613 1.16 3.02 -29.04
CA THR A 613 0.57 1.71 -28.82
C THR A 613 0.13 1.54 -27.37
N PRO A 614 -1.19 1.66 -27.08
CA PRO A 614 -1.67 1.45 -25.72
C PRO A 614 -1.67 -0.04 -25.37
N PHE A 615 -1.11 -0.39 -24.20
CA PHE A 615 -1.19 -1.76 -23.70
C PHE A 615 -2.59 -2.09 -23.18
N LYS A 616 -2.93 -3.40 -23.18
CA LYS A 616 -4.25 -3.93 -22.81
C LYS A 616 -4.41 -4.05 -21.29
N PRO A 617 -5.66 -4.16 -20.78
CA PRO A 617 -5.90 -4.59 -19.41
C PRO A 617 -5.37 -6.00 -19.15
N GLU A 618 -4.92 -6.23 -17.91
CA GLU A 618 -4.59 -7.56 -17.38
C GLU A 618 -5.69 -8.07 -16.45
N TYR A 619 -5.81 -9.39 -16.32
CA TYR A 619 -6.84 -10.03 -15.52
C TYR A 619 -6.28 -11.14 -14.63
N ILE A 620 -6.85 -11.28 -13.44
CA ILE A 620 -6.58 -12.40 -12.54
C ILE A 620 -7.90 -13.05 -12.13
N THR A 621 -7.95 -14.37 -12.23
CA THR A 621 -9.02 -15.20 -11.65
C THR A 621 -8.44 -15.99 -10.49
N ASN A 622 -9.01 -15.84 -9.30
CA ASN A 622 -8.59 -16.51 -8.07
C ASN A 622 -9.59 -17.59 -7.67
N TYR A 623 -9.07 -18.75 -7.32
CA TYR A 623 -9.78 -19.87 -6.70
C TYR A 623 -9.20 -20.08 -5.30
N GLU A 624 -10.02 -20.00 -4.27
CA GLU A 624 -9.56 -20.04 -2.88
C GLU A 624 -10.45 -20.93 -2.03
N LEU A 625 -9.82 -21.71 -1.16
CA LEU A 625 -10.48 -22.47 -0.10
C LEU A 625 -9.83 -22.11 1.23
N GLY A 626 -10.63 -21.86 2.26
CA GLY A 626 -10.07 -21.48 3.55
C GLY A 626 -10.91 -21.86 4.74
N ILE A 627 -10.27 -21.71 5.90
CA ILE A 627 -10.86 -21.91 7.22
C ILE A 627 -10.61 -20.65 8.05
N LYS A 628 -11.62 -20.20 8.79
CA LYS A 628 -11.48 -19.01 9.63
C LYS A 628 -12.30 -19.15 10.90
N GLY A 629 -11.68 -18.79 12.02
CA GLY A 629 -12.34 -18.81 13.32
C GLY A 629 -11.45 -19.33 14.44
N GLY A 630 -12.04 -19.68 15.58
CA GLY A 630 -11.29 -20.11 16.74
C GLY A 630 -12.13 -20.85 17.76
N ASN A 631 -11.59 -20.99 18.96
CA ASN A 631 -12.32 -21.61 20.04
C ASN A 631 -13.33 -20.63 20.68
N GLN A 632 -14.31 -21.18 21.42
CA GLN A 632 -15.35 -20.41 22.09
C GLN A 632 -14.82 -19.44 23.17
N SER A 633 -13.66 -19.74 23.75
CA SER A 633 -13.02 -18.91 24.77
C SER A 633 -12.21 -17.74 24.16
N ASN A 634 -12.17 -17.59 22.82
CA ASN A 634 -11.37 -16.61 22.11
C ASN A 634 -9.88 -16.60 22.47
N THR A 635 -9.35 -17.74 22.94
CA THR A 635 -7.90 -17.90 23.22
C THR A 635 -7.11 -18.33 21.99
N LEU A 636 -7.76 -18.93 21.00
CA LEU A 636 -7.19 -19.32 19.72
C LEU A 636 -8.02 -18.73 18.58
N PHE A 637 -7.37 -18.11 17.62
CA PHE A 637 -7.91 -17.72 16.33
C PHE A 637 -7.01 -18.22 15.22
N ILE A 638 -7.57 -18.74 14.15
CA ILE A 638 -6.85 -19.21 12.96
C ILE A 638 -7.56 -18.68 11.72
N ASN A 639 -6.77 -18.24 10.75
CA ASN A 639 -7.19 -17.91 9.40
C ASN A 639 -6.23 -18.59 8.44
N GLY A 640 -6.69 -19.61 7.71
CA GLY A 640 -5.89 -20.35 6.74
C GLY A 640 -6.54 -20.36 5.37
N ALA A 641 -5.74 -20.27 4.31
CA ALA A 641 -6.22 -20.30 2.93
C ALA A 641 -5.23 -21.04 2.02
N LEU A 642 -5.80 -21.82 1.09
CA LEU A 642 -5.13 -22.36 -0.09
C LEU A 642 -5.68 -21.62 -1.29
N PHE A 643 -4.83 -21.18 -2.20
CA PHE A 643 -5.24 -20.44 -3.37
C PHE A 643 -4.51 -20.84 -4.64
N ARG A 644 -5.20 -20.64 -5.76
CA ARG A 644 -4.65 -20.69 -7.12
C ARG A 644 -5.16 -19.49 -7.90
N MET A 645 -4.25 -18.73 -8.48
CA MET A 645 -4.56 -17.56 -9.30
C MET A 645 -4.06 -17.80 -10.72
N GLU A 646 -4.90 -17.49 -11.68
CA GLU A 646 -4.61 -17.54 -13.11
C GLU A 646 -4.50 -16.11 -13.63
N TYR A 647 -3.31 -15.75 -14.09
CA TYR A 647 -2.95 -14.41 -14.55
C TYR A 647 -2.88 -14.42 -16.08
N ILE A 648 -3.56 -13.49 -16.73
CA ILE A 648 -3.69 -13.39 -18.18
C ILE A 648 -3.40 -11.95 -18.61
N ASP A 649 -2.69 -11.78 -19.73
CA ASP A 649 -2.28 -10.50 -20.31
C ASP A 649 -1.49 -9.64 -19.32
N MET A 650 -0.56 -10.25 -18.57
CA MET A 650 0.27 -9.58 -17.57
C MET A 650 1.02 -8.39 -18.20
N GLN A 651 0.90 -7.21 -17.58
CA GLN A 651 1.63 -6.02 -18.02
C GLN A 651 3.04 -6.03 -17.44
N VAL A 652 4.04 -6.03 -18.28
CA VAL A 652 5.46 -6.01 -17.91
C VAL A 652 6.08 -4.73 -18.44
N SER A 653 6.78 -4.00 -17.57
CA SER A 653 7.57 -2.83 -17.93
C SER A 653 9.04 -3.23 -17.91
N GLN A 654 9.73 -3.00 -19.00
CA GLN A 654 11.13 -3.37 -19.20
C GLN A 654 11.91 -2.15 -19.70
N PHE A 655 13.08 -1.91 -19.12
CA PHE A 655 14.06 -1.03 -19.69
C PHE A 655 14.93 -1.87 -20.63
N GLN A 656 14.89 -1.58 -21.91
CA GLN A 656 15.59 -2.37 -22.92
C GLN A 656 17.04 -1.92 -23.04
N ASP A 657 17.26 -0.67 -23.36
CA ASP A 657 18.58 -0.01 -23.33
C ASP A 657 18.44 1.51 -23.42
N LEU A 658 19.56 2.23 -23.49
CA LEU A 658 19.58 3.70 -23.67
C LEU A 658 19.00 4.16 -25.01
N PHE A 659 18.96 3.29 -26.01
CA PHE A 659 18.47 3.60 -27.35
C PHE A 659 16.99 3.31 -27.49
N GLU A 660 16.52 2.25 -26.84
CA GLU A 660 15.15 1.77 -26.94
C GLU A 660 14.26 2.25 -25.78
N GLY A 661 14.86 2.62 -24.63
CA GLY A 661 14.14 3.15 -23.47
C GLY A 661 13.24 2.10 -22.80
N TYR A 662 12.14 2.56 -22.21
CA TYR A 662 11.16 1.69 -21.57
C TYR A 662 10.10 1.22 -22.55
N SER A 663 9.79 -0.06 -22.53
CA SER A 663 8.61 -0.63 -23.18
C SER A 663 7.67 -1.26 -22.18
N ILE A 664 6.36 -1.22 -22.46
CA ILE A 664 5.34 -1.92 -21.70
C ILE A 664 4.58 -2.84 -22.65
N SER A 665 4.68 -4.13 -22.41
CA SER A 665 3.97 -5.15 -23.18
C SER A 665 2.95 -5.90 -22.32
N ASN A 666 2.00 -6.60 -22.96
CA ASN A 666 1.18 -7.61 -22.31
C ASN A 666 1.84 -8.97 -22.56
N ALA A 667 2.75 -9.33 -21.67
CA ALA A 667 3.51 -10.56 -21.78
C ALA A 667 2.80 -11.68 -21.02
N GLY A 668 2.33 -12.64 -21.76
CA GLY A 668 2.07 -13.99 -21.28
C GLY A 668 0.98 -14.24 -20.27
N LYS A 669 1.08 -15.43 -19.71
CA LYS A 669 0.19 -16.01 -18.69
C LYS A 669 1.03 -16.54 -17.56
N ALA A 670 0.52 -16.46 -16.33
CA ALA A 670 1.17 -17.05 -15.17
C ALA A 670 0.16 -17.75 -14.27
N THR A 671 0.63 -18.76 -13.55
CA THR A 671 -0.13 -19.43 -12.50
C THR A 671 0.58 -19.21 -11.17
N ILE A 672 -0.16 -18.73 -10.18
CA ILE A 672 0.34 -18.55 -8.82
C ILE A 672 -0.45 -19.46 -7.89
N THR A 673 0.23 -20.30 -7.13
CA THR A 673 -0.36 -21.18 -6.13
C THR A 673 0.27 -20.92 -4.78
N GLY A 674 -0.50 -21.05 -3.70
CA GLY A 674 0.07 -20.81 -2.37
C GLY A 674 -0.80 -21.22 -1.22
N LEU A 675 -0.16 -21.09 -0.05
CA LEU A 675 -0.73 -21.35 1.26
C LEU A 675 -0.48 -20.13 2.15
N GLU A 676 -1.48 -19.78 2.94
CA GLU A 676 -1.41 -18.74 3.96
C GLU A 676 -1.99 -19.25 5.26
N LEU A 677 -1.34 -18.90 6.37
CA LEU A 677 -1.78 -19.22 7.71
C LEU A 677 -1.49 -18.04 8.63
N ASP A 678 -2.50 -17.51 9.28
CA ASP A 678 -2.41 -16.53 10.35
C ASP A 678 -3.00 -17.13 11.62
N PHE A 679 -2.40 -16.87 12.78
CA PHE A 679 -2.93 -17.30 14.06
C PHE A 679 -2.70 -16.29 15.17
N SER A 680 -3.54 -16.34 16.17
CA SER A 680 -3.36 -15.68 17.46
C SER A 680 -3.69 -16.66 18.57
N LEU A 681 -2.78 -16.79 19.53
CA LEU A 681 -2.91 -17.70 20.67
C LEU A 681 -2.64 -16.96 21.98
N ARG A 682 -3.59 -17.00 22.92
CA ARG A 682 -3.49 -16.42 24.25
C ARG A 682 -3.29 -17.50 25.29
N LEU A 683 -2.25 -17.35 26.08
CA LEU A 683 -1.81 -18.29 27.09
C LEU A 683 -1.75 -17.62 28.48
N PHE A 684 -1.70 -18.41 29.54
CA PHE A 684 -1.49 -17.97 30.92
C PHE A 684 -2.45 -16.84 31.35
N ASN A 685 -3.76 -17.06 31.18
CA ASN A 685 -4.80 -16.06 31.48
C ASN A 685 -4.58 -14.73 30.74
N ASN A 686 -4.20 -14.80 29.46
CA ASN A 686 -3.88 -13.67 28.57
C ASN A 686 -2.59 -12.89 28.92
N SER A 687 -1.75 -13.38 29.82
CA SER A 687 -0.44 -12.75 30.08
C SER A 687 0.53 -12.89 28.90
N LEU A 688 0.38 -13.93 28.08
CA LEU A 688 1.18 -14.13 26.86
C LEU A 688 0.25 -14.24 25.65
N THR A 689 0.47 -13.38 24.67
CA THR A 689 -0.19 -13.46 23.36
C THR A 689 0.87 -13.76 22.29
N LEU A 690 0.66 -14.84 21.56
CA LEU A 690 1.46 -15.20 20.38
C LEU A 690 0.63 -14.85 19.14
N ILE A 691 1.24 -14.11 18.21
CA ILE A 691 0.68 -13.77 16.91
C ILE A 691 1.68 -14.24 15.87
N GLY A 692 1.22 -14.99 14.88
CA GLY A 692 2.12 -15.47 13.85
C GLY A 692 1.46 -15.59 12.49
N GLY A 693 2.29 -15.54 11.49
CA GLY A 693 1.94 -15.70 10.10
C GLY A 693 2.92 -16.59 9.37
N PHE A 694 2.42 -17.36 8.41
CA PHE A 694 3.21 -18.17 7.50
C PHE A 694 2.60 -18.06 6.10
N GLY A 695 3.46 -17.80 5.10
CA GLY A 695 3.09 -17.76 3.70
C GLY A 695 4.06 -18.55 2.84
N ARG A 696 3.52 -19.25 1.85
CA ARG A 696 4.31 -19.88 0.79
C ARG A 696 3.60 -19.67 -0.54
N ASN A 697 4.36 -19.17 -1.52
CA ASN A 697 3.89 -18.92 -2.89
C ASN A 697 4.80 -19.63 -3.86
N GLU A 698 4.20 -20.11 -4.94
CA GLU A 698 4.89 -20.56 -6.13
C GLU A 698 4.21 -19.96 -7.34
N ALA A 699 4.97 -19.21 -8.14
CA ALA A 699 4.48 -18.56 -9.35
C ALA A 699 5.32 -18.99 -10.54
N ILE A 700 4.65 -19.40 -11.62
CA ILE A 700 5.28 -19.94 -12.83
C ILE A 700 4.69 -19.20 -14.03
N PHE A 701 5.56 -18.75 -14.93
CA PHE A 701 5.14 -18.31 -16.25
C PHE A 701 4.66 -19.52 -17.06
N ASN A 702 3.40 -19.49 -17.49
CA ASN A 702 2.89 -20.51 -18.40
C ASN A 702 3.24 -20.19 -19.87
N GLU A 703 3.38 -18.89 -20.16
CA GLU A 703 3.70 -18.36 -21.50
C GLU A 703 4.25 -16.94 -21.25
N PHE A 704 5.51 -16.71 -21.54
CA PHE A 704 6.12 -15.39 -21.44
C PHE A 704 7.29 -15.27 -22.40
N HIS A 705 7.12 -14.37 -23.39
CA HIS A 705 8.15 -13.93 -24.31
C HIS A 705 8.39 -12.45 -24.06
N ASP A 706 9.61 -12.04 -23.84
CA ASP A 706 9.91 -10.64 -23.51
C ASP A 706 9.90 -9.73 -24.74
N GLY A 707 9.98 -10.27 -25.95
CA GLY A 707 10.00 -9.52 -27.19
C GLY A 707 11.28 -8.72 -27.41
N TYR A 708 12.34 -9.04 -26.66
CA TYR A 708 13.64 -8.38 -26.75
C TYR A 708 14.58 -9.15 -27.66
N PHE A 709 14.95 -8.53 -28.76
CA PHE A 709 15.97 -9.01 -29.68
C PHE A 709 17.28 -8.28 -29.34
N ASN A 710 18.24 -9.01 -28.81
CA ASN A 710 19.46 -8.42 -28.25
C ASN A 710 20.54 -8.09 -29.27
N GLY A 711 20.38 -8.55 -30.53
CA GLY A 711 21.33 -8.35 -31.62
C GLY A 711 22.62 -9.16 -31.49
N TYR A 712 22.68 -10.09 -30.54
CA TYR A 712 23.82 -11.01 -30.35
C TYR A 712 23.29 -12.44 -30.32
N TRP A 713 24.08 -13.36 -30.89
CA TRP A 713 23.73 -14.78 -30.85
C TRP A 713 23.77 -15.31 -29.42
N ASN A 714 22.74 -16.08 -29.07
CA ASN A 714 22.64 -16.79 -27.80
C ASN A 714 22.62 -18.30 -28.05
N GLU A 715 23.09 -19.11 -27.09
CA GLU A 715 23.02 -20.56 -27.20
C GLU A 715 21.55 -21.04 -27.34
N GLY A 716 21.29 -21.69 -28.46
CA GLY A 716 19.95 -22.20 -28.82
C GLY A 716 19.29 -21.43 -29.95
N GLU A 717 19.82 -20.30 -30.41
CA GLU A 717 19.36 -19.59 -31.60
C GLU A 717 19.89 -20.25 -32.88
N GLU A 718 19.06 -20.24 -33.93
CA GLU A 718 19.44 -20.78 -35.23
C GLU A 718 20.46 -19.83 -35.90
N TYR A 719 21.55 -20.39 -36.41
CA TYR A 719 22.55 -19.63 -37.16
C TYR A 719 22.93 -20.35 -38.45
N THR A 720 23.54 -19.63 -39.36
CA THR A 720 24.07 -20.15 -40.62
C THR A 720 25.53 -20.53 -40.45
N ASP A 721 25.82 -21.81 -40.18
CA ASP A 721 27.19 -22.33 -40.08
C ASP A 721 27.87 -22.21 -41.46
N ALA A 722 28.49 -21.09 -41.71
CA ALA A 722 29.09 -20.77 -43.01
C ALA A 722 30.43 -21.48 -43.25
N ASN A 723 31.12 -21.84 -42.19
CA ASN A 723 32.41 -22.49 -42.22
C ASN A 723 32.36 -24.00 -41.92
N GLY A 724 31.20 -24.54 -41.45
CA GLY A 724 30.95 -25.96 -41.23
C GLY A 724 31.64 -26.55 -39.99
N ASN A 725 31.97 -25.66 -38.98
CA ASN A 725 32.62 -26.12 -37.76
C ASN A 725 31.62 -26.60 -36.71
N GLY A 726 30.35 -26.30 -36.84
CA GLY A 726 29.25 -26.66 -35.90
C GLY A 726 29.20 -25.80 -34.65
N GLU A 727 29.90 -24.67 -34.65
CA GLU A 727 29.91 -23.63 -33.58
C GLU A 727 29.60 -22.27 -34.23
N TYR A 728 28.92 -21.36 -33.51
CA TYR A 728 28.65 -20.01 -33.99
C TYR A 728 29.94 -19.16 -33.92
N ASP A 729 30.20 -18.45 -35.00
CA ASP A 729 31.29 -17.47 -35.10
C ASP A 729 30.74 -16.06 -35.36
N ASP A 730 31.40 -15.02 -34.83
CA ASP A 730 30.91 -13.61 -34.80
C ASP A 730 30.58 -13.00 -36.19
N ASP A 731 31.00 -13.62 -37.28
CA ASP A 731 30.74 -13.21 -38.65
C ASP A 731 29.63 -14.04 -39.35
N GLU A 732 28.97 -14.93 -38.62
CA GLU A 732 27.88 -15.75 -39.14
C GLU A 732 26.51 -15.08 -38.91
N GLU A 733 25.60 -15.29 -39.87
CA GLU A 733 24.20 -14.83 -39.75
C GLU A 733 23.42 -15.75 -38.80
N PHE A 734 22.68 -15.15 -37.87
CA PHE A 734 21.80 -15.87 -36.93
C PHE A 734 20.39 -15.28 -36.91
N ILE A 735 19.46 -16.06 -36.39
CA ILE A 735 18.08 -15.61 -36.15
C ILE A 735 17.99 -15.21 -34.67
N ASP A 736 18.03 -13.92 -34.41
CA ASP A 736 17.82 -13.35 -33.09
C ASP A 736 16.38 -13.67 -32.63
N MET A 737 16.23 -14.39 -31.51
CA MET A 737 14.95 -14.79 -30.94
C MET A 737 14.76 -14.08 -29.62
N ASP A 738 13.51 -13.69 -29.32
CA ASP A 738 13.15 -13.19 -28.01
C ASP A 738 13.35 -14.27 -26.93
N ASN A 739 13.63 -13.82 -25.69
CA ASN A 739 13.81 -14.77 -24.59
C ASN A 739 12.47 -15.38 -24.20
N ASP A 740 12.40 -16.71 -24.19
CA ASP A 740 11.25 -17.47 -23.69
C ASP A 740 11.46 -17.87 -22.23
N TYR A 741 10.68 -17.27 -21.35
CA TYR A 741 10.65 -17.57 -19.90
C TYR A 741 9.54 -18.57 -19.53
N SER A 742 8.89 -19.21 -20.50
CA SER A 742 7.81 -20.16 -20.25
C SER A 742 8.32 -21.36 -19.44
N GLY A 743 7.67 -21.64 -18.33
CA GLY A 743 8.07 -22.65 -17.37
C GLY A 743 8.99 -22.15 -16.25
N GLU A 744 9.54 -20.95 -16.37
CA GLU A 744 10.39 -20.33 -15.34
C GLU A 744 9.57 -19.79 -14.17
N HIS A 745 10.21 -19.73 -13.00
CA HIS A 745 9.61 -19.17 -11.80
C HIS A 745 9.65 -17.65 -11.81
N ILE A 746 8.53 -17.02 -11.50
CA ILE A 746 8.50 -15.58 -11.14
C ILE A 746 9.08 -15.46 -9.76
N SER A 747 10.39 -15.21 -9.65
CA SER A 747 11.15 -15.31 -8.40
C SER A 747 11.53 -13.95 -7.80
N THR A 748 10.91 -12.83 -8.26
CA THR A 748 11.13 -11.48 -7.70
C THR A 748 10.46 -11.27 -6.33
N PHE A 749 9.87 -12.30 -5.75
CA PHE A 749 9.33 -12.30 -4.39
C PHE A 749 9.75 -13.59 -3.67
N PRO A 750 9.82 -13.57 -2.32
CA PRO A 750 10.25 -14.75 -1.55
C PRO A 750 9.24 -15.88 -1.68
N LYS A 751 9.73 -17.12 -1.89
CA LYS A 751 8.88 -18.31 -1.94
C LYS A 751 8.19 -18.57 -0.62
N GLN A 752 8.84 -18.22 0.47
CA GLN A 752 8.35 -18.44 1.83
C GLN A 752 8.63 -17.24 2.72
N SER A 753 7.71 -16.96 3.62
CA SER A 753 7.90 -15.99 4.70
C SER A 753 7.16 -16.45 5.95
N TRP A 754 7.67 -16.07 7.11
CA TRP A 754 6.95 -16.24 8.37
C TRP A 754 7.28 -15.12 9.34
N SER A 755 6.36 -14.89 10.26
CA SER A 755 6.57 -13.98 11.39
C SER A 755 6.01 -14.60 12.66
N LEU A 756 6.64 -14.29 13.77
CA LEU A 756 6.17 -14.65 15.10
C LEU A 756 6.40 -13.48 16.06
N MET A 757 5.34 -13.02 16.68
CA MET A 757 5.36 -11.99 17.71
C MET A 757 4.88 -12.57 19.03
N ALA A 758 5.62 -12.34 20.10
CA ALA A 758 5.27 -12.71 21.47
C ALA A 758 5.11 -11.41 22.29
N ASP A 759 3.90 -11.12 22.74
CA ASP A 759 3.56 -10.02 23.67
C ASP A 759 3.31 -10.62 25.05
N PHE A 760 4.12 -10.23 26.03
CA PHE A 760 4.00 -10.67 27.41
C PHE A 760 3.74 -9.48 28.32
N ARG A 761 2.68 -9.61 29.15
CA ARG A 761 2.23 -8.57 30.10
C ARG A 761 2.06 -9.17 31.48
N MET A 762 2.73 -8.57 32.46
CA MET A 762 2.71 -9.03 33.85
C MET A 762 2.41 -7.84 34.80
N PRO A 763 1.36 -7.92 35.62
CA PRO A 763 1.10 -6.89 36.60
C PRO A 763 2.21 -6.88 37.68
N ILE A 764 2.85 -5.71 37.88
CA ILE A 764 3.79 -5.47 38.98
C ILE A 764 3.01 -5.14 40.25
N ASN A 765 1.98 -4.35 40.09
CA ASN A 765 0.99 -4.01 41.13
C ASN A 765 -0.32 -3.57 40.49
N SER A 766 -1.28 -3.08 41.29
CA SER A 766 -2.60 -2.67 40.80
C SER A 766 -2.62 -1.51 39.78
N LYS A 767 -1.50 -0.78 39.62
CA LYS A 767 -1.39 0.41 38.75
C LYS A 767 -0.31 0.31 37.67
N MET A 768 0.56 -0.67 37.77
CA MET A 768 1.75 -0.78 36.91
C MET A 768 1.81 -2.20 36.29
N MET A 769 2.07 -2.23 34.98
CA MET A 769 2.27 -3.43 34.20
C MET A 769 3.68 -3.45 33.62
N PHE A 770 4.38 -4.58 33.74
CA PHE A 770 5.55 -4.86 32.93
C PHE A 770 5.07 -5.40 31.57
N VAL A 771 5.61 -4.84 30.51
CA VAL A 771 5.29 -5.21 29.13
C VAL A 771 6.58 -5.53 28.40
N THR A 772 6.59 -6.62 27.67
CA THR A 772 7.67 -6.93 26.72
C THR A 772 7.08 -7.56 25.48
N GLN A 773 7.61 -7.17 24.33
CA GLN A 773 7.26 -7.75 23.04
C GLN A 773 8.54 -8.11 22.30
N LEU A 774 8.54 -9.27 21.67
CA LEU A 774 9.60 -9.72 20.77
C LEU A 774 8.95 -10.20 19.47
N ARG A 775 9.47 -9.74 18.34
CA ARG A 775 9.03 -10.14 17.00
C ARG A 775 10.22 -10.65 16.19
N SER A 776 10.01 -11.76 15.51
CA SER A 776 10.97 -12.31 14.55
C SER A 776 10.29 -12.50 13.21
N ASP A 777 10.89 -11.96 12.15
CA ASP A 777 10.38 -11.96 10.79
C ASP A 777 11.41 -12.61 9.87
N TYR A 778 11.01 -13.65 9.13
CA TYR A 778 11.82 -14.35 8.16
C TYR A 778 11.29 -14.12 6.74
N ILE A 779 12.19 -13.85 5.83
CA ILE A 779 11.94 -13.76 4.39
C ILE A 779 12.96 -14.65 3.70
N ASP A 780 12.49 -15.53 2.81
CA ASP A 780 13.32 -16.43 2.00
C ASP A 780 14.10 -15.66 0.92
N GLU A 781 15.09 -16.29 0.34
CA GLU A 781 15.81 -15.71 -0.80
C GLU A 781 14.86 -15.41 -1.95
N LYS A 782 15.19 -14.38 -2.73
CA LYS A 782 14.44 -14.02 -3.93
C LYS A 782 15.36 -13.43 -4.99
N LEU A 783 14.94 -13.45 -6.25
CA LEU A 783 15.60 -12.62 -7.27
C LEU A 783 15.36 -11.15 -6.96
N SER A 784 16.38 -10.34 -7.16
CA SER A 784 16.27 -8.90 -6.94
C SER A 784 15.44 -8.23 -8.03
N GLN A 785 15.64 -8.64 -9.26
CA GLN A 785 14.84 -8.22 -10.41
C GLN A 785 14.73 -9.35 -11.44
N LEU A 786 13.67 -9.31 -12.24
CA LEU A 786 13.59 -10.11 -13.47
C LEU A 786 14.26 -9.29 -14.58
N SER A 787 15.26 -9.86 -15.22
CA SER A 787 16.02 -9.21 -16.29
C SER A 787 16.09 -10.14 -17.51
N THR A 788 16.17 -9.52 -18.67
CA THR A 788 16.50 -10.19 -19.94
C THR A 788 17.97 -10.62 -19.98
N ASP A 789 18.83 -10.00 -19.17
CA ASP A 789 20.21 -10.40 -18.98
C ASP A 789 20.27 -11.62 -18.03
N LYS A 790 20.76 -12.76 -18.54
CA LYS A 790 20.91 -14.00 -17.76
C LYS A 790 21.81 -13.81 -16.55
N ASP A 791 22.82 -12.97 -16.65
CA ASP A 791 23.74 -12.67 -15.53
C ASP A 791 23.05 -11.85 -14.44
N ALA A 792 22.19 -10.90 -14.83
CA ALA A 792 21.35 -10.16 -13.87
C ALA A 792 20.33 -11.03 -13.13
N ASN A 793 19.86 -12.13 -13.74
CA ASN A 793 19.00 -13.10 -13.08
C ASN A 793 19.71 -13.95 -12.00
N LEU A 794 21.04 -13.81 -11.88
CA LEU A 794 21.80 -14.41 -10.77
C LEU A 794 21.78 -13.54 -9.52
N LEU A 795 21.34 -12.27 -9.62
CA LEU A 795 21.25 -11.37 -8.46
C LEU A 795 20.15 -11.81 -7.53
N ARG A 796 20.53 -12.27 -6.36
CA ARG A 796 19.59 -12.73 -5.33
C ARG A 796 19.77 -11.92 -4.06
N ASP A 797 18.66 -11.49 -3.49
CA ASP A 797 18.62 -11.04 -2.10
C ASP A 797 18.61 -12.28 -1.22
N ASP A 798 19.59 -12.41 -0.34
CA ASP A 798 19.71 -13.54 0.57
C ASP A 798 18.53 -13.63 1.54
N ALA A 799 18.22 -14.85 1.97
CA ALA A 799 17.28 -15.09 3.04
C ALA A 799 17.70 -14.37 4.32
N ARG A 800 16.74 -13.74 5.01
CA ARG A 800 17.03 -12.97 6.23
C ARG A 800 16.04 -13.20 7.34
N THR A 801 16.54 -13.06 8.56
CA THR A 801 15.71 -13.00 9.78
C THR A 801 16.00 -11.70 10.52
N LEU A 802 14.98 -10.90 10.76
CA LEU A 802 15.08 -9.70 11.58
C LEU A 802 14.38 -9.93 12.91
N VAL A 803 14.99 -9.42 13.99
CA VAL A 803 14.43 -9.51 15.34
C VAL A 803 14.26 -8.09 15.88
N ASN A 804 13.03 -7.74 16.26
CA ASN A 804 12.65 -6.44 16.79
C ASN A 804 11.94 -6.63 18.13
N GLY A 805 12.01 -5.66 19.03
CA GLY A 805 11.29 -5.79 20.27
C GLY A 805 11.39 -4.57 21.18
N HIS A 806 10.59 -4.60 22.23
CA HIS A 806 10.64 -3.61 23.29
C HIS A 806 10.32 -4.23 24.65
N PHE A 807 10.73 -3.57 25.70
CA PHE A 807 10.31 -3.87 27.07
C PHE A 807 10.20 -2.59 27.89
N GLY A 808 9.32 -2.60 28.87
CA GLY A 808 9.13 -1.43 29.69
C GLY A 808 8.03 -1.57 30.73
N ILE A 809 7.62 -0.43 31.25
CA ILE A 809 6.59 -0.32 32.26
C ILE A 809 5.52 0.65 31.75
N GLU A 810 4.26 0.24 31.90
CA GLU A 810 3.12 1.10 31.58
C GLU A 810 2.14 1.20 32.77
N THR A 811 1.41 2.29 32.78
CA THR A 811 0.27 2.58 33.62
C THR A 811 -0.92 3.00 32.75
N GLU A 812 -2.05 3.29 33.34
CA GLU A 812 -3.21 3.83 32.61
C GLU A 812 -2.90 5.17 31.90
N SER A 813 -2.00 6.00 32.47
CA SER A 813 -1.74 7.36 32.00
C SER A 813 -0.35 7.59 31.38
N TRP A 814 0.61 6.70 31.59
CA TRP A 814 1.95 6.83 31.00
C TRP A 814 2.63 5.47 30.83
N GLY A 815 3.58 5.42 29.91
CA GLY A 815 4.48 4.29 29.71
C GLY A 815 5.90 4.74 29.37
N VAL A 816 6.89 3.91 29.72
CA VAL A 816 8.29 4.09 29.34
C VAL A 816 8.85 2.74 28.90
N PHE A 817 9.43 2.70 27.70
CA PHE A 817 9.92 1.48 27.06
C PHE A 817 11.32 1.71 26.50
N ALA A 818 12.21 0.73 26.64
CA ALA A 818 13.37 0.58 25.78
C ALA A 818 12.94 -0.26 24.57
N TRP A 819 13.34 0.14 23.36
CA TRP A 819 13.01 -0.54 22.14
C TRP A 819 14.23 -0.74 21.25
N GLY A 820 14.16 -1.69 20.34
CA GLY A 820 15.20 -1.89 19.35
C GLY A 820 14.69 -2.61 18.10
N GLU A 821 15.25 -2.21 16.99
CA GLU A 821 15.06 -2.80 15.68
C GLU A 821 16.36 -3.47 15.22
N ASN A 822 16.22 -4.53 14.42
CA ASN A 822 17.35 -5.34 13.98
C ASN A 822 18.30 -5.71 15.13
N LEU A 823 17.76 -6.26 16.23
CA LEU A 823 18.50 -6.53 17.47
C LEU A 823 19.70 -7.47 17.26
N MET A 824 19.63 -8.33 16.24
CA MET A 824 20.72 -9.24 15.89
C MET A 824 21.82 -8.59 15.05
N ASP A 825 21.64 -7.32 14.65
CA ASP A 825 22.52 -6.55 13.76
C ASP A 825 22.80 -7.30 12.44
N THR A 826 21.73 -7.87 11.87
CA THR A 826 21.79 -8.62 10.62
C THR A 826 22.05 -7.64 9.47
N GLU A 827 23.10 -7.88 8.71
CA GLU A 827 23.34 -7.19 7.46
C GLU A 827 22.46 -7.79 6.36
N TYR A 828 21.77 -6.94 5.60
CA TYR A 828 20.86 -7.41 4.56
C TYR A 828 20.71 -6.37 3.44
N ILE A 829 20.46 -6.85 2.24
CA ILE A 829 20.18 -6.01 1.08
C ILE A 829 18.68 -5.70 1.04
N ILE A 830 18.35 -4.41 0.85
CA ILE A 830 16.96 -3.95 0.62
C ILE A 830 16.63 -4.01 -0.87
N LYS A 831 17.57 -3.55 -1.69
CA LYS A 831 17.46 -3.44 -3.14
C LYS A 831 18.80 -3.74 -3.77
N GLN A 832 18.80 -4.48 -4.85
CA GLN A 832 19.92 -4.54 -5.77
C GLN A 832 19.41 -4.72 -7.21
N GLY A 833 20.20 -4.31 -8.16
CA GLY A 833 19.85 -4.41 -9.56
C GLY A 833 21.00 -4.04 -10.47
N VAL A 834 20.81 -4.25 -11.77
CA VAL A 834 21.72 -3.76 -12.79
C VAL A 834 21.28 -2.36 -13.21
N ASN A 835 22.20 -1.40 -13.12
CA ASN A 835 21.95 -0.05 -13.63
C ASN A 835 21.75 -0.11 -15.15
N GLY A 836 20.58 0.36 -15.62
CA GLY A 836 20.22 0.30 -17.03
C GLY A 836 21.08 1.19 -17.94
N TYR A 837 21.72 2.22 -17.40
CA TYR A 837 22.50 3.19 -18.17
C TYR A 837 23.95 2.77 -18.36
N LEU A 838 24.58 2.24 -17.32
CA LEU A 838 26.01 1.94 -17.32
C LEU A 838 26.35 0.46 -17.11
N GLY A 839 25.36 -0.37 -16.76
CA GLY A 839 25.47 -1.83 -16.69
C GLY A 839 26.22 -2.37 -15.47
N PHE A 840 26.44 -1.59 -14.42
CA PHE A 840 27.00 -2.07 -13.15
C PHE A 840 25.90 -2.56 -12.19
N ILE A 841 26.31 -3.29 -11.14
CA ILE A 841 25.40 -3.68 -10.06
C ILE A 841 25.35 -2.60 -9.00
N GLU A 842 24.13 -2.12 -8.73
CA GLU A 842 23.84 -1.26 -7.59
C GLU A 842 23.28 -2.07 -6.41
N GLN A 843 23.67 -1.71 -5.18
CA GLN A 843 23.15 -2.30 -3.95
C GLN A 843 22.79 -1.22 -2.92
N LEU A 844 21.68 -1.46 -2.21
CA LEU A 844 21.26 -0.67 -1.07
C LEU A 844 21.08 -1.58 0.14
N TRP A 845 21.83 -1.30 1.20
CA TRP A 845 21.83 -2.09 2.43
C TRP A 845 20.79 -1.59 3.43
N GLY A 846 20.26 -2.53 4.20
CA GLY A 846 19.27 -2.27 5.22
C GLY A 846 19.84 -1.60 6.46
N GLN A 847 18.96 -1.04 7.27
CA GLN A 847 19.31 -0.35 8.50
C GLN A 847 20.04 -1.27 9.48
N PRO A 848 21.19 -0.84 10.05
CA PRO A 848 21.84 -1.55 11.15
C PRO A 848 20.96 -1.55 12.40
N ARG A 849 21.41 -2.24 13.47
CA ARG A 849 20.68 -2.21 14.75
C ARG A 849 20.45 -0.78 15.23
N LEU A 850 19.17 -0.51 15.55
CA LEU A 850 18.70 0.76 16.11
C LEU A 850 18.17 0.54 17.52
N LEU A 851 18.59 1.33 18.49
CA LEU A 851 18.13 1.28 19.88
C LEU A 851 17.57 2.62 20.30
N GLY A 852 16.57 2.60 21.18
CA GLY A 852 15.96 3.83 21.64
C GLY A 852 15.08 3.70 22.88
N ILE A 853 14.52 4.84 23.27
CA ILE A 853 13.57 4.97 24.38
C ILE A 853 12.27 5.57 23.82
N ARG A 854 11.14 4.98 24.23
CA ARG A 854 9.79 5.45 23.94
C ARG A 854 9.10 5.87 25.23
N THR A 855 8.44 7.01 25.20
CA THR A 855 7.58 7.47 26.30
C THR A 855 6.19 7.78 25.75
N THR A 856 5.16 7.30 26.43
CA THR A 856 3.75 7.51 26.06
C THR A 856 3.01 8.19 27.19
N PHE A 857 2.04 9.05 26.85
CA PHE A 857 1.14 9.72 27.80
C PHE A 857 -0.29 9.63 27.27
N LYS A 858 -1.25 9.34 28.17
CA LYS A 858 -2.70 9.25 27.87
C LYS A 858 -3.48 10.05 28.93
N PHE A 859 -4.44 10.87 28.49
CA PHE A 859 -5.25 11.74 29.35
C PHE A 859 -6.72 11.69 28.93
#